data_4d51c18daa9c0685dca63bd4f7218831
#
_entry.id   4d51c18daa9c0685dca63bd4f7218831
#
_cell.length_a   1.000
_cell.length_b   1.000
_cell.length_c   1.000
_cell.angle_alpha   90.00
_cell.angle_beta   90.00
_cell.angle_gamma   90.00
#
_symmetry.space_group_name_H-M   'P 1'
#
loop_
_entity.id
_entity.type
_entity.pdbx_description
1 polymer ?
#
loop_
_entity_poly.entity_id
_entity_poly.type
_entity_poly.pdbx_seq_one_letter_code
_entity_poly.pdbx_strand_id
1 'polypeptide(L)'
;MLNKKNYLYSVLALTFVFFNTDVVAQDESEDNVEEVVTTGTRIQSQEFELNSPVASLGAEEFTLTGTVNAESLLNQLPQIIPGNDRTSNNPGSGIATVDLRGLGSTRTLVLLNGKRMVPSTQGGTVDINNIPTAMIERVDVLTGGASAVYGADAVAGVVNFILKDDFEGVQLNAGYEMTTEYSDTTLFSADATFGANTADGKGNVVFNVSHTDRGEVFQADRDYTFYSQWDDGAGGLYNGGSSGGPNTNIFNGAVGAGTTMGCSSSGVTFEKDGSIRCYSSDPATTDAFNYAPFNYAQLPQTRNQVSVKGHYEISDNKRVYGSAYFTSSNVPSQLAPTPIFQSGTQFTIDGNPFLPVATQVIMSEAFGDGVDTDANGIDDTGTAYVRRRMLEVGPRITDDQINTHQFTIGMDGTLANGMAFDMFYSDGWMQGSGTQDGNVSRSAFKQALLVTDANTCTVTTGGCVPMNLWGRENISQAAADFVSIKVASAYDYHLKSMGATLSGDTGMNLPGGDVLFVAGWEKRSEDADYRPSQDLHTGNIAGFNGSPASGGGFDVTELYGEVTLPVTDKLSGSLAYRESDYSSFGSKGTYRVDAGYELNDMVKLRTSYNFAVRAPSIAGLYAPAGENFPSANDPCSSKGTVQTSAVSAICVATGVPADQVFSQAIDLAAQQVRALQGGNPNLEPEEADTMTYGVVLTEVLPGLTVSVDAYDIEIENVIASFGGSASNVLNTCYGITGNNSGASSPFCQVINRRADGTIENIELLAQNNASYEVSGIDILASYDTSLMGKDVRLNFVGGVLDTNTFVAFAGDTPVTCAGEFGTECGEPAPEWSHRLTAVTDMWGGTVQVTWRHIGETDDDESLGYTLAVPKLDSEDYIDMTYRRPVGDNGSFLIGFDNLFDVDTPILGDNQEQSNTYPATYDVFGRTVFVKYTLQF
;
A
#
# COMPACT_ATOMS: atom_id res chain seq x y z
N MET A 1 5.09 -30.39 16.07
CA MET A 1 4.93 -30.28 17.55
C MET A 1 6.30 -30.35 18.20
N LEU A 2 7.00 -29.24 18.23
CA LEU A 2 8.23 -29.04 19.01
C LEU A 2 7.98 -27.88 19.98
N ASN A 3 8.20 -28.16 21.25
CA ASN A 3 7.79 -27.43 22.41
C ASN A 3 8.30 -25.96 22.43
N LYS A 4 7.38 -24.99 22.27
CA LYS A 4 7.64 -23.54 22.40
C LYS A 4 8.03 -23.07 23.83
N LYS A 5 8.22 -23.96 24.79
CA LYS A 5 8.47 -23.61 26.21
C LYS A 5 9.94 -23.37 26.58
N ASN A 6 10.91 -23.61 25.67
CA ASN A 6 12.34 -23.57 26.03
C ASN A 6 13.07 -22.28 25.64
N TYR A 7 12.40 -21.33 24.96
CA TYR A 7 13.08 -20.08 24.57
C TYR A 7 13.02 -18.98 25.65
N LEU A 8 12.07 -19.09 26.61
CA LEU A 8 11.92 -18.07 27.65
C LEU A 8 13.02 -18.10 28.72
N TYR A 9 13.77 -19.17 28.82
CA TYR A 9 14.84 -19.32 29.84
C TYR A 9 16.25 -19.00 29.32
N SER A 10 16.43 -18.87 28.02
CA SER A 10 17.76 -18.58 27.44
C SER A 10 18.06 -17.08 27.32
N VAL A 11 17.04 -16.20 27.35
CA VAL A 11 17.22 -14.75 27.29
C VAL A 11 17.47 -14.13 28.66
N LEU A 12 17.07 -14.83 29.74
CA LEU A 12 17.27 -14.30 31.12
C LEU A 12 18.64 -14.62 31.73
N ALA A 13 19.52 -15.34 31.04
CA ALA A 13 20.82 -15.77 31.62
C ALA A 13 22.03 -14.92 31.17
N LEU A 14 21.85 -13.87 30.42
CA LEU A 14 22.95 -13.05 29.85
C LEU A 14 23.11 -11.66 30.46
N THR A 15 22.45 -11.35 31.56
CA THR A 15 22.57 -10.04 32.23
C THR A 15 22.91 -10.21 33.69
N PHE A 16 24.19 -10.30 34.02
CA PHE A 16 24.73 -9.77 35.28
C PHE A 16 26.27 -9.76 35.24
N VAL A 17 26.83 -8.77 34.55
CA VAL A 17 28.19 -8.30 34.85
C VAL A 17 28.08 -6.85 35.27
N PHE A 18 28.13 -6.60 36.58
CA PHE A 18 28.16 -5.27 37.18
C PHE A 18 29.47 -4.59 36.90
N PHE A 19 29.46 -3.46 36.21
CA PHE A 19 30.43 -2.44 36.36
C PHE A 19 29.89 -1.37 37.32
N ASN A 20 30.44 -1.28 38.49
CA ASN A 20 30.24 -0.12 39.38
C ASN A 20 31.07 1.04 38.80
N THR A 21 30.40 2.00 38.20
CA THR A 21 30.92 3.34 37.98
C THR A 21 30.00 4.31 38.66
N ASP A 22 30.55 5.09 39.60
CA ASP A 22 29.84 6.19 40.22
C ASP A 22 29.48 7.23 39.15
N VAL A 23 28.21 7.30 38.79
CA VAL A 23 27.67 8.35 37.90
C VAL A 23 27.21 9.50 38.79
N VAL A 24 27.89 10.61 38.64
CA VAL A 24 27.51 11.89 39.28
C VAL A 24 26.40 12.47 38.39
N ALA A 25 25.19 12.59 38.98
CA ALA A 25 24.11 13.34 38.37
C ALA A 25 24.51 14.80 38.17
N GLN A 26 24.50 15.27 36.95
CA GLN A 26 24.70 16.68 36.64
C GLN A 26 23.32 17.35 36.55
N ASP A 27 23.17 18.48 37.28
CA ASP A 27 21.98 19.33 37.23
C ASP A 27 21.70 19.80 35.77
N GLU A 28 20.47 19.67 35.36
CA GLU A 28 20.00 20.31 34.13
C GLU A 28 20.17 21.82 34.21
N SER A 29 21.04 22.37 33.42
CA SER A 29 21.17 23.82 33.20
C SER A 29 20.29 24.22 32.01
N GLU A 30 19.41 25.15 32.30
CA GLU A 30 18.53 25.83 31.35
C GLU A 30 19.28 26.40 30.14
N ASP A 31 18.54 26.44 29.00
CA ASP A 31 18.85 27.17 27.76
C ASP A 31 20.04 26.69 26.88
N ASN A 32 19.80 25.57 26.20
CA ASN A 32 20.15 25.51 24.79
C ASN A 32 18.88 25.23 24.01
N VAL A 33 18.34 26.26 23.37
CA VAL A 33 17.37 26.07 22.30
C VAL A 33 18.11 25.37 21.17
N GLU A 34 17.95 24.05 21.08
CA GLU A 34 18.47 23.25 19.98
C GLU A 34 17.92 23.87 18.68
N GLU A 35 18.82 24.18 17.77
CA GLU A 35 18.50 24.74 16.45
C GLU A 35 17.74 23.66 15.66
N VAL A 36 16.41 23.74 15.66
CA VAL A 36 15.55 22.76 14.99
C VAL A 36 15.70 22.91 13.48
N VAL A 37 16.41 21.97 12.85
CA VAL A 37 16.44 21.89 11.38
C VAL A 37 15.06 21.46 10.90
N THR A 38 14.31 22.35 10.29
CA THR A 38 12.95 22.07 9.82
C THR A 38 12.96 21.53 8.39
N THR A 39 12.05 20.58 8.13
CA THR A 39 11.77 20.07 6.80
C THR A 39 11.07 21.14 5.96
N GLY A 40 11.32 21.20 4.66
CA GLY A 40 10.69 22.16 3.72
C GLY A 40 11.63 23.25 3.17
N THR A 41 12.79 23.44 3.79
CA THR A 41 13.87 24.31 3.31
C THR A 41 15.22 23.71 3.69
N ARG A 42 16.27 24.05 2.97
CA ARG A 42 17.67 23.72 3.36
C ARG A 42 18.34 24.85 4.15
N ILE A 43 17.59 25.91 4.43
CA ILE A 43 17.99 27.00 5.30
C ILE A 43 17.32 26.78 6.67
N GLN A 44 18.11 26.77 7.73
CA GLN A 44 17.62 26.49 9.10
C GLN A 44 16.55 27.52 9.53
N SER A 45 15.40 27.04 10.00
CA SER A 45 14.27 27.86 10.44
C SER A 45 13.42 27.12 11.47
N GLN A 46 12.59 27.80 12.24
CA GLN A 46 11.63 27.20 13.17
C GLN A 46 10.32 26.80 12.48
N GLU A 47 9.59 25.82 13.01
CA GLU A 47 8.41 25.20 12.37
C GLU A 47 7.34 26.23 11.92
N PHE A 48 6.92 27.11 12.80
CA PHE A 48 5.92 28.14 12.47
C PHE A 48 6.47 29.37 11.73
N GLU A 49 7.80 29.49 11.63
CA GLU A 49 8.46 30.55 10.83
C GLU A 49 8.50 30.20 9.34
N LEU A 50 8.29 28.94 9.00
CA LEU A 50 8.24 28.49 7.61
C LEU A 50 7.05 29.07 6.84
N ASN A 51 7.25 29.31 5.57
CA ASN A 51 6.19 29.75 4.66
C ASN A 51 5.43 28.56 4.05
N SER A 52 5.83 27.30 4.34
CA SER A 52 5.13 26.08 3.96
C SER A 52 4.59 25.37 5.21
N PRO A 53 3.40 24.74 5.16
CA PRO A 53 2.83 24.03 6.31
C PRO A 53 3.61 22.75 6.60
N VAL A 54 4.01 22.56 7.86
CA VAL A 54 4.65 21.35 8.36
C VAL A 54 3.93 20.92 9.63
N ALA A 55 3.61 19.63 9.75
CA ALA A 55 3.15 19.04 10.99
C ALA A 55 4.27 18.15 11.56
N SER A 56 4.62 18.33 12.82
CA SER A 56 5.68 17.56 13.49
C SER A 56 5.10 16.66 14.59
N LEU A 57 5.50 15.39 14.58
CA LEU A 57 5.19 14.40 15.62
C LEU A 57 6.48 14.12 16.42
N GLY A 58 6.51 14.53 17.68
CA GLY A 58 7.71 14.40 18.51
C GLY A 58 7.89 13.01 19.14
N ALA A 59 9.11 12.72 19.65
CA ALA A 59 9.44 11.45 20.33
C ALA A 59 8.52 11.14 21.53
N GLU A 60 8.03 12.16 22.23
CA GLU A 60 7.11 11.98 23.33
C GLU A 60 5.81 11.33 22.88
N GLU A 61 5.28 11.71 21.74
CA GLU A 61 4.07 11.15 21.16
C GLU A 61 4.22 9.67 20.82
N PHE A 62 5.31 9.27 20.14
CA PHE A 62 5.65 7.86 19.89
C PHE A 62 5.81 7.06 21.19
N THR A 63 6.33 7.70 22.23
CA THR A 63 6.50 7.07 23.54
C THR A 63 5.17 6.88 24.25
N LEU A 64 4.30 7.91 24.27
CA LEU A 64 3.02 7.90 24.97
C LEU A 64 1.97 7.05 24.26
N THR A 65 1.97 6.98 22.95
CA THR A 65 1.08 6.07 22.18
C THR A 65 1.52 4.60 22.24
N GLY A 66 2.74 4.31 22.75
CA GLY A 66 3.27 2.96 22.76
C GLY A 66 3.59 2.41 21.38
N THR A 67 3.53 3.23 20.34
CA THR A 67 3.66 2.86 18.93
C THR A 67 4.94 2.08 18.65
N VAL A 68 4.78 0.92 18.03
CA VAL A 68 5.88 0.04 17.57
C VAL A 68 6.13 0.21 16.08
N ASN A 69 5.09 0.48 15.33
CA ASN A 69 5.10 0.66 13.87
C ASN A 69 4.71 2.10 13.52
N ALA A 70 5.55 2.78 12.74
CA ALA A 70 5.35 4.20 12.44
C ALA A 70 4.03 4.48 11.68
N GLU A 71 3.58 3.55 10.83
CA GLU A 71 2.32 3.70 10.08
C GLU A 71 1.10 3.82 10.98
N SER A 72 1.07 3.12 12.11
CA SER A 72 -0.07 3.15 13.03
C SER A 72 -0.35 4.54 13.59
N LEU A 73 0.68 5.37 13.76
CA LEU A 73 0.53 6.76 14.19
C LEU A 73 0.28 7.70 13.02
N LEU A 74 0.97 7.49 11.91
CA LEU A 74 0.85 8.35 10.73
C LEU A 74 -0.53 8.24 10.09
N ASN A 75 -1.11 7.04 10.00
CA ASN A 75 -2.46 6.82 9.46
C ASN A 75 -3.57 7.48 10.31
N GLN A 76 -3.26 7.97 11.53
CA GLN A 76 -4.20 8.76 12.33
C GLN A 76 -4.23 10.25 11.95
N LEU A 77 -3.33 10.69 11.07
CA LEU A 77 -3.29 12.09 10.63
C LEU A 77 -4.30 12.31 9.49
N PRO A 78 -5.15 13.35 9.58
CA PRO A 78 -6.16 13.66 8.54
C PRO A 78 -5.59 13.90 7.14
N GLN A 79 -4.31 14.25 7.04
CA GLN A 79 -3.61 14.47 5.76
C GLN A 79 -3.19 13.17 5.08
N ILE A 80 -3.37 12.03 5.73
CA ILE A 80 -2.96 10.71 5.24
C ILE A 80 -4.20 9.87 4.98
N ILE A 81 -4.32 9.37 3.77
CA ILE A 81 -5.23 8.28 3.44
C ILE A 81 -4.47 6.97 3.73
N PRO A 82 -5.03 6.06 4.54
CA PRO A 82 -4.36 4.82 4.86
C PRO A 82 -3.98 4.02 3.61
N GLY A 83 -2.78 3.46 3.61
CA GLY A 83 -2.30 2.59 2.55
C GLY A 83 -2.07 1.17 3.07
N ASN A 84 -1.09 0.46 2.49
CA ASN A 84 -0.75 -0.88 2.97
C ASN A 84 -0.29 -0.86 4.43
N ASP A 85 -0.83 -1.79 5.22
CA ASP A 85 -0.53 -1.97 6.63
C ASP A 85 -0.57 -3.44 7.09
N ARG A 86 -0.74 -3.67 8.39
CA ARG A 86 -0.84 -5.02 9.00
C ARG A 86 -2.06 -5.83 8.54
N THR A 87 -3.10 -5.19 7.98
CA THR A 87 -4.33 -5.85 7.52
C THR A 87 -4.32 -6.21 6.05
N SER A 88 -3.37 -5.70 5.27
CA SER A 88 -3.27 -5.84 3.80
C SER A 88 -2.85 -7.26 3.41
N ASN A 89 -3.80 -8.21 3.40
CA ASN A 89 -3.55 -9.62 3.08
C ASN A 89 -3.73 -9.96 1.60
N ASN A 90 -4.56 -9.21 0.84
CA ASN A 90 -4.84 -9.49 -0.57
C ASN A 90 -5.10 -8.21 -1.37
N PRO A 91 -4.13 -7.76 -2.17
CA PRO A 91 -2.77 -8.30 -2.30
C PRO A 91 -1.91 -7.99 -1.08
N GLY A 92 -1.20 -9.00 -0.56
CA GLY A 92 -0.23 -8.80 0.50
C GLY A 92 1.12 -8.38 -0.08
N SER A 93 1.76 -7.36 0.49
CA SER A 93 3.10 -6.92 0.11
C SER A 93 4.10 -7.00 1.27
N GLY A 94 3.61 -7.16 2.50
CA GLY A 94 4.40 -7.19 3.73
C GLY A 94 5.10 -5.89 4.09
N ILE A 95 4.75 -4.78 3.42
CA ILE A 95 5.29 -3.44 3.66
C ILE A 95 4.19 -2.50 4.16
N ALA A 96 4.59 -1.46 4.89
CA ALA A 96 3.70 -0.37 5.28
C ALA A 96 4.08 0.91 4.52
N THR A 97 3.06 1.62 4.04
CA THR A 97 3.24 2.80 3.19
C THR A 97 2.59 4.03 3.80
N VAL A 98 3.00 5.20 3.34
CA VAL A 98 2.35 6.48 3.68
C VAL A 98 1.89 7.15 2.40
N ASP A 99 0.64 7.61 2.41
CA ASP A 99 0.01 8.30 1.29
C ASP A 99 -0.59 9.63 1.72
N LEU A 100 0.11 10.71 1.38
CA LEU A 100 -0.36 12.06 1.65
C LEU A 100 -1.50 12.42 0.69
N ARG A 101 -2.67 12.74 1.26
CA ARG A 101 -3.86 13.23 0.54
C ARG A 101 -4.45 12.29 -0.52
N GLY A 102 -4.14 10.98 -0.42
CA GLY A 102 -4.64 9.99 -1.37
C GLY A 102 -4.08 10.10 -2.79
N LEU A 103 -2.99 10.83 -2.96
CA LEU A 103 -2.33 11.00 -4.27
C LEU A 103 -1.48 9.79 -4.66
N GLY A 104 -1.36 8.81 -3.79
CA GLY A 104 -0.56 7.59 -3.94
C GLY A 104 0.80 7.68 -3.26
N SER A 105 1.21 6.59 -2.60
CA SER A 105 2.47 6.51 -1.84
C SER A 105 3.73 6.78 -2.67
N THR A 106 3.67 6.68 -4.01
CA THR A 106 4.78 7.00 -4.92
C THR A 106 4.94 8.51 -5.17
N ARG A 107 3.99 9.34 -4.74
CA ARG A 107 4.04 10.81 -4.80
C ARG A 107 4.35 11.43 -3.44
N THR A 108 4.52 10.61 -2.40
CA THR A 108 4.95 10.99 -1.05
C THR A 108 6.41 10.61 -0.86
N LEU A 109 7.29 11.59 -0.75
CA LEU A 109 8.72 11.34 -0.57
C LEU A 109 9.04 11.03 0.89
N VAL A 110 9.62 9.86 1.16
CA VAL A 110 10.08 9.45 2.49
C VAL A 110 11.57 9.70 2.64
N LEU A 111 11.95 10.42 3.70
CA LEU A 111 13.33 10.75 4.04
C LEU A 111 13.72 10.23 5.42
N LEU A 112 14.99 9.93 5.57
CA LEU A 112 15.64 9.66 6.85
C LEU A 112 16.76 10.67 7.07
N ASN A 113 16.64 11.52 8.09
CA ASN A 113 17.58 12.64 8.34
C ASN A 113 17.82 13.52 7.07
N GLY A 114 16.74 13.80 6.32
CA GLY A 114 16.79 14.58 5.08
C GLY A 114 17.43 13.90 3.87
N LYS A 115 17.72 12.60 3.92
CA LYS A 115 18.25 11.81 2.79
C LYS A 115 17.21 10.76 2.36
N ARG A 116 17.13 10.47 1.05
CA ARG A 116 16.20 9.47 0.50
C ARG A 116 16.47 8.09 1.08
N MET A 117 15.39 7.39 1.44
CA MET A 117 15.43 5.99 1.81
C MET A 117 15.39 5.09 0.57
N VAL A 118 16.03 3.91 0.69
CA VAL A 118 15.97 2.90 -0.37
C VAL A 118 14.55 2.37 -0.48
N PRO A 119 13.96 2.35 -1.69
CA PRO A 119 12.63 1.78 -1.91
C PRO A 119 12.56 0.28 -1.62
N SER A 120 11.38 -0.18 -1.26
CA SER A 120 11.08 -1.59 -0.97
C SER A 120 10.37 -2.30 -2.13
N THR A 121 10.05 -1.56 -3.22
CA THR A 121 9.41 -2.10 -4.42
C THR A 121 10.01 -1.49 -5.69
N GLN A 122 9.90 -2.18 -6.83
CA GLN A 122 10.27 -1.62 -8.14
C GLN A 122 9.42 -0.39 -8.54
N GLY A 123 8.27 -0.21 -7.87
CA GLY A 123 7.41 0.98 -8.00
C GLY A 123 7.96 2.24 -7.34
N GLY A 124 9.05 2.12 -6.56
CA GLY A 124 9.66 3.25 -5.85
C GLY A 124 9.06 3.52 -4.45
N THR A 125 8.20 2.65 -3.93
CA THR A 125 7.56 2.82 -2.62
C THR A 125 8.51 2.40 -1.49
N VAL A 126 8.59 3.22 -0.44
CA VAL A 126 9.39 2.95 0.77
C VAL A 126 8.53 2.26 1.82
N ASP A 127 9.08 1.22 2.47
CA ASP A 127 8.50 0.62 3.67
C ASP A 127 8.94 1.42 4.91
N ILE A 128 8.00 2.16 5.50
CA ILE A 128 8.28 3.01 6.68
C ILE A 128 8.54 2.19 7.95
N ASN A 129 8.20 0.91 7.96
CA ASN A 129 8.56 -0.02 9.03
C ASN A 129 10.06 -0.38 9.08
N ASN A 130 10.84 0.01 8.08
CA ASN A 130 12.29 -0.10 8.11
C ASN A 130 12.95 0.85 9.13
N ILE A 131 12.20 1.85 9.66
CA ILE A 131 12.70 2.85 10.59
C ILE A 131 12.40 2.40 12.03
N PRO A 132 13.42 2.19 12.89
CA PRO A 132 13.19 1.80 14.27
C PRO A 132 12.58 2.96 15.06
N THR A 133 11.34 2.79 15.54
CA THR A 133 10.61 3.86 16.28
C THR A 133 11.33 4.34 17.53
N ALA A 134 12.10 3.46 18.21
CA ALA A 134 12.92 3.82 19.37
C ALA A 134 14.01 4.86 19.07
N MET A 135 14.44 4.95 17.80
CA MET A 135 15.44 5.93 17.35
C MET A 135 14.84 7.25 16.87
N ILE A 136 13.52 7.29 16.65
CA ILE A 136 12.87 8.51 16.17
C ILE A 136 12.90 9.59 17.23
N GLU A 137 13.35 10.77 16.87
CA GLU A 137 13.26 11.99 17.65
C GLU A 137 12.00 12.78 17.29
N ARG A 138 11.74 12.89 15.99
CA ARG A 138 10.50 13.45 15.46
C ARG A 138 10.26 12.99 14.02
N VAL A 139 9.04 13.16 13.56
CA VAL A 139 8.65 12.99 12.15
C VAL A 139 8.04 14.29 11.68
N ASP A 140 8.62 14.88 10.65
CA ASP A 140 8.13 16.09 10.01
C ASP A 140 7.32 15.69 8.77
N VAL A 141 6.07 16.10 8.71
CA VAL A 141 5.15 15.91 7.58
C VAL A 141 4.96 17.26 6.89
N LEU A 142 5.65 17.47 5.79
CA LEU A 142 5.51 18.62 4.93
C LEU A 142 4.42 18.33 3.90
N THR A 143 3.34 19.08 3.90
CA THR A 143 2.24 18.96 2.95
C THR A 143 2.39 19.95 1.80
N GLY A 144 2.27 19.43 0.56
CA GLY A 144 2.45 20.20 -0.67
C GLY A 144 3.79 19.96 -1.37
N GLY A 145 3.88 20.39 -2.63
CA GLY A 145 5.03 20.13 -3.49
C GLY A 145 6.36 20.61 -2.93
N ALA A 146 7.38 19.78 -2.94
CA ALA A 146 8.71 20.08 -2.41
C ALA A 146 9.86 19.64 -3.34
N SER A 147 9.55 19.36 -4.61
CA SER A 147 10.55 18.85 -5.58
C SER A 147 11.69 19.83 -5.84
N ALA A 148 11.48 21.13 -5.71
CA ALA A 148 12.55 22.12 -5.83
C ALA A 148 13.63 21.98 -4.74
N VAL A 149 13.26 21.46 -3.56
CA VAL A 149 14.17 21.26 -2.42
C VAL A 149 14.74 19.86 -2.40
N TYR A 150 13.89 18.82 -2.58
CA TYR A 150 14.26 17.41 -2.35
C TYR A 150 14.36 16.57 -3.63
N GLY A 151 14.08 17.16 -4.80
CA GLY A 151 14.03 16.45 -6.09
C GLY A 151 12.67 15.80 -6.35
N ALA A 152 12.56 15.04 -7.43
CA ALA A 152 11.32 14.38 -7.85
C ALA A 152 10.68 13.55 -6.73
N ASP A 153 9.40 13.19 -6.94
CA ASP A 153 8.55 12.36 -6.09
C ASP A 153 7.96 13.06 -4.86
N ALA A 154 8.44 14.28 -4.52
CA ALA A 154 7.86 15.13 -3.50
C ALA A 154 6.70 15.97 -4.09
N VAL A 155 5.68 15.32 -4.62
CA VAL A 155 4.50 15.94 -5.26
C VAL A 155 3.42 16.23 -4.22
N ALA A 156 2.96 15.20 -3.50
CA ALA A 156 2.00 15.31 -2.40
C ALA A 156 2.64 15.94 -1.17
N GLY A 157 3.94 15.69 -0.98
CA GLY A 157 4.71 16.19 0.14
C GLY A 157 5.89 15.32 0.50
N VAL A 158 6.39 15.54 1.74
CA VAL A 158 7.55 14.84 2.29
C VAL A 158 7.25 14.36 3.71
N VAL A 159 7.59 13.11 4.02
CA VAL A 159 7.63 12.60 5.39
C VAL A 159 9.09 12.35 5.75
N ASN A 160 9.63 13.16 6.66
CA ASN A 160 11.03 13.12 7.04
C ASN A 160 11.19 12.63 8.48
N PHE A 161 11.81 11.48 8.64
CA PHE A 161 12.12 10.89 9.93
C PHE A 161 13.48 11.40 10.44
N ILE A 162 13.47 12.08 11.55
CA ILE A 162 14.68 12.57 12.21
C ILE A 162 15.02 11.61 13.36
N LEU A 163 16.24 11.08 13.35
CA LEU A 163 16.72 10.16 14.37
C LEU A 163 17.52 10.89 15.44
N LYS A 164 17.44 10.39 16.68
CA LYS A 164 18.24 10.85 17.84
C LYS A 164 19.73 10.99 17.48
N ASP A 165 20.33 12.09 17.83
CA ASP A 165 21.73 12.44 17.48
C ASP A 165 22.67 12.40 18.70
N ASP A 166 22.22 12.85 19.87
CA ASP A 166 23.03 13.02 21.08
C ASP A 166 22.41 12.26 22.27
N PHE A 167 22.25 10.96 22.14
CA PHE A 167 21.79 10.13 23.26
C PHE A 167 22.98 9.64 24.09
N GLU A 168 22.87 9.75 25.44
CA GLU A 168 23.85 9.21 26.38
C GLU A 168 23.15 8.25 27.36
N GLY A 169 23.76 7.08 27.57
CA GLY A 169 23.26 6.07 28.49
C GLY A 169 22.69 4.83 27.80
N VAL A 170 21.84 4.13 28.51
CA VAL A 170 21.18 2.88 28.03
C VAL A 170 19.68 3.00 28.26
N GLN A 171 18.92 2.77 27.21
CA GLN A 171 17.46 2.66 27.29
C GLN A 171 17.03 1.27 26.81
N LEU A 172 16.26 0.57 27.64
CA LEU A 172 15.68 -0.74 27.34
C LEU A 172 14.15 -0.62 27.37
N ASN A 173 13.50 -1.07 26.31
CA ASN A 173 12.04 -1.12 26.23
C ASN A 173 11.57 -2.55 25.99
N ALA A 174 10.43 -2.92 26.60
CA ALA A 174 9.70 -4.13 26.28
C ALA A 174 8.21 -3.84 26.30
N GLY A 175 7.50 -4.25 25.27
CA GLY A 175 6.09 -3.98 25.08
C GLY A 175 5.31 -5.22 24.67
N TYR A 176 4.01 -5.23 25.00
CA TYR A 176 3.07 -6.25 24.59
C TYR A 176 1.69 -5.64 24.38
N GLU A 177 1.03 -5.99 23.28
CA GLU A 177 -0.30 -5.57 22.88
C GLU A 177 -1.17 -6.78 22.59
N MET A 178 -2.49 -6.68 22.86
CA MET A 178 -3.50 -7.66 22.49
C MET A 178 -4.90 -7.03 22.52
N THR A 179 -5.86 -7.66 21.81
CA THR A 179 -7.29 -7.32 21.96
C THR A 179 -7.82 -7.71 23.33
N THR A 180 -8.79 -6.93 23.84
CA THR A 180 -9.37 -7.20 25.17
C THR A 180 -10.42 -8.31 25.12
N GLU A 181 -11.15 -8.47 24.02
CA GLU A 181 -12.21 -9.46 23.88
C GLU A 181 -11.67 -10.85 23.52
N TYR A 182 -10.86 -10.94 22.48
CA TYR A 182 -10.38 -12.24 21.93
C TYR A 182 -8.99 -12.62 22.45
N SER A 183 -8.26 -11.68 23.05
CA SER A 183 -6.89 -11.88 23.53
C SER A 183 -5.91 -12.34 22.43
N ASP A 184 -6.15 -11.89 21.21
CA ASP A 184 -5.37 -12.09 20.02
C ASP A 184 -4.80 -10.76 19.48
N THR A 185 -4.48 -10.64 18.18
CA THR A 185 -3.73 -9.50 17.59
C THR A 185 -2.43 -9.21 18.32
N THR A 186 -1.82 -10.26 18.87
CA THR A 186 -0.66 -10.09 19.75
C THR A 186 0.50 -9.40 19.05
N LEU A 187 1.09 -8.41 19.70
CA LEU A 187 2.30 -7.74 19.27
C LEU A 187 3.27 -7.67 20.43
N PHE A 188 4.39 -8.38 20.31
CA PHE A 188 5.52 -8.26 21.23
C PHE A 188 6.60 -7.38 20.62
N SER A 189 7.15 -6.47 21.39
CA SER A 189 8.31 -5.66 21.01
C SER A 189 9.33 -5.59 22.12
N ALA A 190 10.62 -5.57 21.74
CA ALA A 190 11.72 -5.31 22.65
C ALA A 190 12.82 -4.56 21.91
N ASP A 191 13.35 -3.50 22.51
CA ASP A 191 14.47 -2.77 21.96
C ASP A 191 15.46 -2.35 23.04
N ALA A 192 16.70 -2.11 22.60
CA ALA A 192 17.78 -1.59 23.41
C ALA A 192 18.52 -0.48 22.65
N THR A 193 18.57 0.70 23.25
CA THR A 193 19.30 1.85 22.71
C THR A 193 20.47 2.15 23.64
N PHE A 194 21.66 2.29 23.07
CA PHE A 194 22.90 2.61 23.75
C PHE A 194 23.47 3.88 23.14
N GLY A 195 23.84 4.84 23.94
CA GLY A 195 24.48 6.06 23.49
C GLY A 195 25.70 6.38 24.34
N ALA A 196 26.74 6.91 23.71
CA ALA A 196 27.94 7.30 24.41
C ALA A 196 28.63 8.49 23.74
N ASN A 197 29.01 9.45 24.58
CA ASN A 197 29.88 10.55 24.15
C ASN A 197 31.34 10.09 24.10
N THR A 198 32.12 10.66 23.20
CA THR A 198 33.60 10.47 23.21
C THR A 198 34.22 11.13 24.42
N ALA A 199 35.35 10.61 24.89
CA ALA A 199 36.01 11.10 26.10
C ALA A 199 36.42 12.58 26.07
N ASP A 200 36.54 13.18 24.90
CA ASP A 200 36.84 14.59 24.67
C ASP A 200 35.59 15.46 24.45
N GLY A 201 34.39 14.85 24.52
CA GLY A 201 33.11 15.54 24.31
C GLY A 201 32.83 15.98 22.88
N LYS A 202 33.64 15.50 21.91
CA LYS A 202 33.55 15.93 20.50
C LYS A 202 32.71 15.05 19.62
N GLY A 203 32.14 14.03 20.14
CA GLY A 203 31.29 13.14 19.34
C GLY A 203 30.36 12.29 20.17
N ASN A 204 29.31 11.82 19.52
CA ASN A 204 28.36 10.88 20.09
C ASN A 204 28.15 9.70 19.12
N VAL A 205 27.84 8.54 19.67
CA VAL A 205 27.37 7.37 18.90
C VAL A 205 26.16 6.79 19.60
N VAL A 206 25.10 6.64 18.85
CA VAL A 206 23.86 5.95 19.27
C VAL A 206 23.73 4.65 18.51
N PHE A 207 23.50 3.56 19.22
CA PHE A 207 23.27 2.22 18.67
C PHE A 207 21.94 1.69 19.18
N ASN A 208 21.12 1.14 18.28
CA ASN A 208 19.86 0.51 18.65
C ASN A 208 19.76 -0.89 18.06
N VAL A 209 19.15 -1.81 18.79
CA VAL A 209 18.70 -3.11 18.32
C VAL A 209 17.25 -3.31 18.75
N SER A 210 16.39 -3.76 17.84
CA SER A 210 14.99 -4.01 18.12
C SER A 210 14.50 -5.33 17.52
N HIS A 211 13.51 -5.90 18.18
CA HIS A 211 12.80 -7.10 17.76
C HIS A 211 11.30 -6.88 17.91
N THR A 212 10.55 -7.27 16.88
CA THR A 212 9.10 -7.22 16.87
C THR A 212 8.55 -8.57 16.39
N ASP A 213 7.56 -9.10 17.09
CA ASP A 213 6.84 -10.32 16.72
C ASP A 213 5.33 -10.05 16.83
N ARG A 214 4.63 -10.14 15.70
CA ARG A 214 3.18 -9.94 15.57
C ARG A 214 2.53 -11.25 15.17
N GLY A 215 1.49 -11.65 15.92
CA GLY A 215 0.70 -12.85 15.65
C GLY A 215 -0.28 -12.67 14.50
N GLU A 216 -0.68 -13.78 13.88
CA GLU A 216 -1.75 -13.83 12.89
C GLU A 216 -3.15 -13.75 13.54
N VAL A 217 -4.11 -13.21 12.80
CA VAL A 217 -5.55 -13.36 13.06
C VAL A 217 -6.22 -13.79 11.76
N PHE A 218 -7.04 -14.84 11.81
CA PHE A 218 -7.82 -15.26 10.66
C PHE A 218 -9.15 -14.53 10.58
N GLN A 219 -9.69 -14.38 9.37
CA GLN A 219 -11.06 -13.92 9.20
C GLN A 219 -12.08 -14.87 9.86
N ALA A 220 -11.69 -16.13 10.06
CA ALA A 220 -12.47 -17.11 10.82
C ALA A 220 -12.63 -16.75 12.32
N ASP A 221 -11.76 -15.90 12.87
CA ASP A 221 -11.71 -15.58 14.29
C ASP A 221 -12.63 -14.38 14.67
N ARG A 222 -13.36 -13.85 13.69
CA ARG A 222 -14.33 -12.76 13.87
C ARG A 222 -15.65 -13.11 13.20
N ASP A 223 -16.75 -12.89 13.89
CA ASP A 223 -18.08 -13.19 13.38
C ASP A 223 -18.41 -12.39 12.12
N TYR A 224 -17.99 -11.11 12.07
CA TYR A 224 -18.29 -10.23 10.95
C TYR A 224 -17.46 -10.53 9.69
N THR A 225 -16.31 -11.21 9.78
CA THR A 225 -15.47 -11.61 8.66
C THR A 225 -15.57 -13.08 8.29
N PHE A 226 -16.28 -13.89 9.10
CA PHE A 226 -16.37 -15.34 8.87
C PHE A 226 -16.95 -15.71 7.51
N TYR A 227 -17.94 -14.93 7.05
CA TYR A 227 -18.48 -15.04 5.69
C TYR A 227 -18.13 -13.80 4.89
N SER A 228 -17.72 -13.99 3.63
CA SER A 228 -17.67 -12.88 2.67
C SER A 228 -19.09 -12.35 2.45
N GLN A 229 -19.32 -11.08 2.75
CA GLN A 229 -20.61 -10.41 2.57
C GLN A 229 -20.69 -9.80 1.17
N TRP A 230 -21.83 -9.99 0.51
CA TRP A 230 -22.13 -9.45 -0.81
C TRP A 230 -23.49 -8.78 -0.79
N ASP A 231 -23.71 -7.83 -1.70
CA ASP A 231 -24.99 -7.15 -1.85
C ASP A 231 -25.94 -7.97 -2.72
N ASP A 232 -27.22 -8.01 -2.33
CA ASP A 232 -28.27 -8.68 -3.09
C ASP A 232 -28.85 -7.82 -4.24
N GLY A 233 -28.35 -6.57 -4.37
CA GLY A 233 -28.83 -5.59 -5.34
C GLY A 233 -30.19 -4.96 -5.00
N ALA A 234 -30.75 -5.29 -3.83
CA ALA A 234 -32.02 -4.78 -3.33
C ALA A 234 -31.89 -4.10 -1.95
N GLY A 235 -30.68 -3.89 -1.48
CA GLY A 235 -30.34 -3.24 -0.22
C GLY A 235 -30.16 -4.19 0.96
N GLY A 236 -29.89 -5.47 0.70
CA GLY A 236 -29.58 -6.48 1.73
C GLY A 236 -28.24 -7.13 1.50
N LEU A 237 -27.62 -7.60 2.60
CA LEU A 237 -26.40 -8.42 2.56
C LEU A 237 -26.75 -9.91 2.56
N TYR A 238 -25.92 -10.69 1.87
CA TYR A 238 -25.97 -12.14 1.94
C TYR A 238 -24.56 -12.75 1.99
N ASN A 239 -24.47 -13.98 2.48
CA ASN A 239 -23.23 -14.73 2.50
C ASN A 239 -22.83 -15.14 1.09
N GLY A 240 -21.90 -14.41 0.49
CA GLY A 240 -21.39 -14.63 -0.84
C GLY A 240 -20.23 -15.64 -0.87
N GLY A 241 -19.42 -15.56 -1.88
CA GLY A 241 -18.23 -16.38 -2.03
C GLY A 241 -17.80 -16.64 -3.46
N SER A 242 -16.75 -17.42 -3.63
CA SER A 242 -16.17 -17.73 -4.94
C SER A 242 -17.00 -18.72 -5.74
N SER A 243 -17.25 -18.45 -7.02
CA SER A 243 -17.85 -19.39 -7.96
C SER A 243 -17.00 -20.63 -8.27
N GLY A 244 -15.73 -20.61 -7.90
CA GLY A 244 -14.85 -21.79 -7.89
C GLY A 244 -15.04 -22.58 -6.61
N GLY A 245 -16.03 -23.47 -6.59
CA GLY A 245 -16.33 -24.33 -5.45
C GLY A 245 -15.63 -25.69 -5.48
N PRO A 246 -15.64 -26.43 -4.36
CA PRO A 246 -15.04 -27.78 -4.28
C PRO A 246 -15.82 -28.84 -5.07
N ASN A 247 -17.05 -28.55 -5.51
CA ASN A 247 -17.87 -29.49 -6.30
C ASN A 247 -17.53 -29.46 -7.80
N THR A 248 -16.63 -28.61 -8.23
CA THR A 248 -16.35 -28.27 -9.63
C THR A 248 -17.57 -27.66 -10.36
N ASN A 249 -17.37 -26.51 -10.92
CA ASN A 249 -18.32 -25.86 -11.79
C ASN A 249 -17.73 -25.77 -13.19
N ILE A 250 -18.44 -26.26 -14.19
CA ILE A 250 -18.02 -26.13 -15.59
C ILE A 250 -19.12 -25.47 -16.41
N PHE A 251 -18.72 -24.67 -17.36
CA PHE A 251 -19.62 -24.09 -18.33
C PHE A 251 -18.90 -23.83 -19.68
N ASN A 252 -19.71 -23.65 -20.68
CA ASN A 252 -19.33 -23.14 -21.98
C ASN A 252 -20.38 -22.08 -22.31
N GLY A 253 -20.01 -20.96 -22.90
CA GLY A 253 -20.92 -19.86 -23.19
C GLY A 253 -22.23 -20.26 -23.86
N ALA A 254 -22.24 -21.39 -24.57
CA ALA A 254 -23.42 -21.96 -25.22
C ALA A 254 -24.29 -22.86 -24.32
N VAL A 255 -23.84 -23.28 -23.16
CA VAL A 255 -24.50 -24.29 -22.32
C VAL A 255 -25.82 -23.79 -21.70
N GLY A 256 -26.00 -22.50 -21.54
CA GLY A 256 -27.24 -21.93 -21.01
C GLY A 256 -28.46 -22.08 -21.92
N ALA A 257 -28.26 -22.21 -23.20
CA ALA A 257 -29.36 -22.07 -24.19
C ALA A 257 -29.87 -23.36 -24.83
N GLY A 258 -29.24 -24.51 -24.62
CA GLY A 258 -29.57 -25.69 -25.38
C GLY A 258 -29.32 -27.03 -24.77
N THR A 259 -28.93 -27.08 -23.50
CA THR A 259 -28.66 -28.38 -22.87
C THR A 259 -29.95 -29.07 -22.50
N THR A 260 -29.91 -30.36 -22.55
CA THR A 260 -30.97 -31.27 -22.05
C THR A 260 -31.38 -30.98 -20.58
N MET A 261 -30.55 -30.21 -19.83
CA MET A 261 -30.80 -29.85 -18.43
C MET A 261 -31.44 -28.49 -18.24
N GLY A 262 -31.36 -27.57 -19.22
CA GLY A 262 -31.92 -26.22 -19.12
C GLY A 262 -31.29 -25.36 -18.04
N CYS A 263 -30.02 -25.58 -17.73
CA CYS A 263 -29.28 -24.76 -16.76
C CYS A 263 -29.08 -23.32 -17.25
N SER A 264 -29.01 -22.38 -16.30
CA SER A 264 -28.67 -20.98 -16.54
C SER A 264 -27.22 -20.84 -17.03
N SER A 265 -26.83 -19.62 -17.41
CA SER A 265 -25.46 -19.27 -17.80
C SER A 265 -24.42 -19.54 -16.69
N SER A 266 -24.86 -19.83 -15.46
CA SER A 266 -23.97 -20.17 -14.32
C SER A 266 -23.29 -21.54 -14.44
N GLY A 267 -23.75 -22.40 -15.37
CA GLY A 267 -23.15 -23.69 -15.67
C GLY A 267 -23.70 -24.86 -14.85
N VAL A 268 -22.92 -25.92 -14.81
CA VAL A 268 -23.26 -27.16 -14.10
C VAL A 268 -22.22 -27.50 -13.04
N THR A 269 -22.68 -28.18 -12.00
CA THR A 269 -21.81 -28.68 -10.92
C THR A 269 -22.03 -30.18 -10.68
N PHE A 270 -21.16 -30.81 -9.92
CA PHE A 270 -21.13 -32.25 -9.73
C PHE A 270 -21.36 -32.62 -8.27
N GLU A 271 -22.17 -33.64 -8.05
CA GLU A 271 -22.30 -34.29 -6.75
C GLU A 271 -21.12 -35.27 -6.53
N LYS A 272 -20.96 -35.73 -5.30
CA LYS A 272 -19.85 -36.62 -4.92
C LYS A 272 -19.81 -37.95 -5.73
N ASP A 273 -20.95 -38.39 -6.24
CA ASP A 273 -21.06 -39.61 -7.06
C ASP A 273 -20.80 -39.37 -8.56
N GLY A 274 -20.42 -38.13 -8.92
CA GLY A 274 -20.18 -37.73 -10.31
C GLY A 274 -21.47 -37.41 -11.09
N SER A 275 -22.64 -37.44 -10.45
CA SER A 275 -23.87 -36.95 -11.06
C SER A 275 -23.86 -35.44 -11.22
N ILE A 276 -24.59 -34.94 -12.26
CA ILE A 276 -24.55 -33.55 -12.68
C ILE A 276 -25.84 -32.83 -12.34
N ARG A 277 -25.78 -31.59 -11.91
CA ARG A 277 -26.89 -30.67 -11.72
C ARG A 277 -26.56 -29.26 -12.12
N CYS A 278 -27.55 -28.39 -12.20
CA CYS A 278 -27.31 -26.95 -12.40
C CYS A 278 -26.58 -26.35 -11.19
N TYR A 279 -25.65 -25.47 -11.49
CA TYR A 279 -24.99 -24.64 -10.47
C TYR A 279 -25.97 -23.56 -9.97
N SER A 280 -26.09 -23.39 -8.67
CA SER A 280 -26.91 -22.35 -8.06
C SER A 280 -26.11 -21.12 -7.71
N SER A 281 -26.49 -19.98 -8.28
CA SER A 281 -26.01 -18.63 -7.87
C SER A 281 -27.05 -17.87 -7.04
N ASP A 282 -28.15 -18.50 -6.68
CA ASP A 282 -29.21 -17.92 -5.84
C ASP A 282 -28.64 -17.70 -4.41
N PRO A 283 -28.73 -16.49 -3.84
CA PRO A 283 -28.23 -16.19 -2.51
C PRO A 283 -28.69 -17.14 -1.41
N ALA A 284 -29.92 -17.67 -1.51
CA ALA A 284 -30.47 -18.59 -0.53
C ALA A 284 -29.97 -20.04 -0.65
N THR A 285 -29.45 -20.43 -1.83
CA THR A 285 -29.03 -21.82 -2.12
C THR A 285 -27.72 -21.89 -2.88
N THR A 286 -26.87 -20.88 -2.72
CA THR A 286 -25.63 -20.71 -3.50
C THR A 286 -24.67 -21.88 -3.35
N ASP A 287 -24.07 -22.28 -4.48
CA ASP A 287 -22.92 -23.20 -4.54
C ASP A 287 -21.56 -22.46 -4.35
N ALA A 288 -21.58 -21.14 -4.10
CA ALA A 288 -20.40 -20.35 -3.90
C ALA A 288 -19.59 -20.85 -2.67
N PHE A 289 -18.29 -20.80 -2.79
CA PHE A 289 -17.38 -21.26 -1.74
C PHE A 289 -16.99 -20.09 -0.82
N ASN A 290 -17.29 -20.21 0.47
CA ASN A 290 -16.79 -19.27 1.46
C ASN A 290 -15.27 -19.41 1.63
N TYR A 291 -14.52 -18.44 1.11
CA TYR A 291 -13.05 -18.40 1.16
C TYR A 291 -12.52 -17.64 2.39
N ALA A 292 -13.33 -16.79 3.00
CA ALA A 292 -12.95 -15.88 4.06
C ALA A 292 -12.23 -16.57 5.25
N PRO A 293 -12.73 -17.71 5.79
CA PRO A 293 -12.11 -18.34 6.96
C PRO A 293 -10.65 -18.77 6.78
N PHE A 294 -10.16 -18.84 5.54
CA PHE A 294 -8.78 -19.23 5.24
C PHE A 294 -7.83 -18.05 5.18
N ASN A 295 -8.36 -16.84 5.02
CA ASN A 295 -7.59 -15.63 4.84
C ASN A 295 -7.18 -15.03 6.19
N TYR A 296 -6.04 -14.39 6.24
CA TYR A 296 -5.70 -13.55 7.39
C TYR A 296 -6.54 -12.27 7.40
N ALA A 297 -6.95 -11.84 8.59
CA ALA A 297 -7.42 -10.49 8.89
C ALA A 297 -6.25 -9.61 9.40
N GLN A 298 -5.27 -10.20 10.09
CA GLN A 298 -3.99 -9.59 10.45
C GLN A 298 -2.84 -10.47 9.99
N LEU A 299 -1.89 -9.88 9.28
CA LEU A 299 -0.66 -10.53 8.85
C LEU A 299 0.28 -10.75 10.04
N PRO A 300 0.83 -11.95 10.23
CA PRO A 300 1.94 -12.15 11.15
C PRO A 300 3.21 -11.46 10.63
N GLN A 301 4.07 -11.05 11.54
CA GLN A 301 5.36 -10.43 11.20
C GLN A 301 6.42 -10.76 12.23
N THR A 302 7.61 -11.12 11.78
CA THR A 302 8.80 -11.12 12.63
C THR A 302 9.80 -10.13 12.04
N ARG A 303 10.19 -9.10 12.79
CA ARG A 303 11.11 -8.05 12.35
C ARG A 303 12.26 -7.88 13.32
N ASN A 304 13.47 -7.82 12.78
CA ASN A 304 14.70 -7.54 13.52
C ASN A 304 15.39 -6.34 12.89
N GLN A 305 15.77 -5.35 13.71
CA GLN A 305 16.41 -4.14 13.25
C GLN A 305 17.69 -3.86 14.05
N VAL A 306 18.67 -3.33 13.35
CA VAL A 306 19.90 -2.79 13.94
C VAL A 306 20.17 -1.45 13.30
N SER A 307 20.40 -0.43 14.12
CA SER A 307 20.73 0.89 13.62
C SER A 307 21.86 1.52 14.43
N VAL A 308 22.65 2.32 13.77
CA VAL A 308 23.71 3.12 14.39
C VAL A 308 23.72 4.50 13.73
N LYS A 309 23.86 5.53 14.55
CA LYS A 309 24.09 6.91 14.10
C LYS A 309 25.17 7.51 14.99
N GLY A 310 26.05 8.32 14.42
CA GLY A 310 27.04 9.01 15.20
C GLY A 310 27.73 10.12 14.44
N HIS A 311 28.40 10.97 15.21
CA HIS A 311 29.17 12.07 14.67
C HIS A 311 30.45 12.29 15.50
N TYR A 312 31.39 13.01 14.91
CA TYR A 312 32.63 13.44 15.59
C TYR A 312 33.13 14.76 15.01
N GLU A 313 33.38 15.74 15.87
CA GLU A 313 33.97 17.01 15.54
C GLU A 313 35.48 16.88 15.34
N ILE A 314 35.92 16.88 14.08
CA ILE A 314 37.35 16.81 13.75
C ILE A 314 38.07 18.14 13.98
N SER A 315 37.35 19.23 14.08
CA SER A 315 37.81 20.56 14.48
C SER A 315 36.58 21.38 14.93
N ASP A 316 36.83 22.54 15.57
CA ASP A 316 35.77 23.42 16.09
C ASP A 316 34.71 23.84 15.04
N ASN A 317 34.93 23.62 13.77
CA ASN A 317 34.04 24.02 12.67
C ASN A 317 33.85 22.93 11.61
N LYS A 318 34.17 21.67 11.90
CA LYS A 318 33.95 20.55 10.98
C LYS A 318 33.60 19.28 11.73
N ARG A 319 32.52 18.66 11.33
CA ARG A 319 31.98 17.43 11.86
C ARG A 319 31.95 16.34 10.77
N VAL A 320 32.37 15.12 11.09
CA VAL A 320 32.05 13.93 10.31
C VAL A 320 30.85 13.26 10.96
N TYR A 321 29.93 12.79 10.16
CA TYR A 321 28.77 12.05 10.64
C TYR A 321 28.52 10.79 9.81
N GLY A 322 27.79 9.85 10.38
CA GLY A 322 27.36 8.67 9.65
C GLY A 322 26.22 7.96 10.33
N SER A 323 25.47 7.23 9.53
CA SER A 323 24.41 6.34 9.99
C SER A 323 24.37 5.06 9.17
N ALA A 324 23.94 3.99 9.81
CA ALA A 324 23.61 2.75 9.11
C ALA A 324 22.41 2.09 9.77
N TYR A 325 21.55 1.49 8.99
CA TYR A 325 20.51 0.62 9.50
C TYR A 325 20.42 -0.67 8.67
N PHE A 326 20.01 -1.71 9.35
CA PHE A 326 19.66 -3.00 8.78
C PHE A 326 18.33 -3.44 9.35
N THR A 327 17.39 -3.85 8.47
CA THR A 327 16.10 -4.43 8.84
C THR A 327 15.94 -5.75 8.12
N SER A 328 15.56 -6.79 8.88
CA SER A 328 15.13 -8.08 8.33
C SER A 328 13.69 -8.31 8.78
N SER A 329 12.77 -8.39 7.83
CA SER A 329 11.34 -8.60 8.04
C SER A 329 10.88 -9.85 7.33
N ASN A 330 10.09 -10.69 8.02
CA ASN A 330 9.40 -11.83 7.45
C ASN A 330 7.90 -11.63 7.69
N VAL A 331 7.12 -11.61 6.61
CA VAL A 331 5.67 -11.37 6.64
C VAL A 331 4.97 -12.41 5.76
N PRO A 332 4.56 -13.56 6.33
CA PRO A 332 3.76 -14.52 5.60
C PRO A 332 2.31 -14.01 5.41
N SER A 333 1.75 -14.28 4.23
CA SER A 333 0.32 -14.07 3.93
C SER A 333 -0.34 -15.40 3.58
N GLN A 334 -1.64 -15.52 3.88
CA GLN A 334 -2.40 -16.73 3.56
C GLN A 334 -3.74 -16.39 2.92
N LEU A 335 -4.03 -17.10 1.84
CA LEU A 335 -5.32 -17.07 1.15
C LEU A 335 -5.91 -18.47 1.06
N ALA A 336 -7.22 -18.54 0.83
CA ALA A 336 -7.93 -19.80 0.58
C ALA A 336 -7.24 -20.64 -0.52
N PRO A 337 -7.40 -21.97 -0.49
CA PRO A 337 -6.83 -22.88 -1.48
C PRO A 337 -7.04 -22.41 -2.92
N THR A 338 -6.10 -22.74 -3.79
CA THR A 338 -6.08 -22.27 -5.19
C THR A 338 -7.43 -22.48 -5.88
N PRO A 339 -8.02 -21.41 -6.45
CA PRO A 339 -9.12 -21.54 -7.40
C PRO A 339 -8.54 -21.78 -8.80
N ILE A 340 -8.97 -22.85 -9.46
CA ILE A 340 -8.77 -23.04 -10.87
C ILE A 340 -9.88 -22.26 -11.58
N PHE A 341 -9.52 -21.32 -12.46
CA PHE A 341 -10.37 -20.63 -13.40
C PHE A 341 -9.71 -20.76 -14.77
N GLN A 342 -10.05 -21.83 -15.51
CA GLN A 342 -9.31 -22.18 -16.71
C GLN A 342 -10.19 -22.45 -17.91
N SER A 343 -10.08 -21.58 -18.91
CA SER A 343 -10.74 -21.72 -20.20
C SER A 343 -10.07 -22.78 -21.08
N GLY A 344 -10.85 -23.37 -21.99
CA GLY A 344 -10.32 -24.32 -22.96
C GLY A 344 -9.71 -25.57 -22.33
N THR A 345 -10.23 -25.98 -21.17
CA THR A 345 -9.75 -27.18 -20.49
C THR A 345 -10.36 -28.41 -21.13
N GLN A 346 -9.51 -29.25 -21.73
CA GLN A 346 -9.92 -30.52 -22.32
C GLN A 346 -9.93 -31.62 -21.26
N PHE A 347 -10.92 -32.50 -21.33
CA PHE A 347 -11.08 -33.66 -20.44
C PHE A 347 -11.69 -34.85 -21.20
N THR A 348 -11.38 -36.07 -20.74
CA THR A 348 -11.98 -37.30 -21.26
C THR A 348 -13.45 -37.38 -20.87
N ILE A 349 -14.34 -37.73 -21.81
CA ILE A 349 -15.76 -37.98 -21.57
C ILE A 349 -16.05 -39.47 -21.70
N ASP A 350 -15.97 -40.03 -22.92
CA ASP A 350 -16.24 -41.44 -23.13
C ASP A 350 -15.24 -42.32 -22.37
N GLY A 351 -15.78 -43.37 -21.71
CA GLY A 351 -14.94 -44.25 -20.91
C GLY A 351 -14.29 -43.62 -19.69
N ASN A 352 -14.65 -42.39 -19.33
CA ASN A 352 -14.13 -41.72 -18.13
C ASN A 352 -14.51 -42.51 -16.87
N PRO A 353 -13.54 -43.08 -16.14
CA PRO A 353 -13.81 -44.00 -15.02
C PRO A 353 -14.44 -43.30 -13.80
N PHE A 354 -14.44 -41.98 -13.77
CA PHE A 354 -14.93 -41.12 -12.69
C PHE A 354 -16.33 -40.56 -12.91
N LEU A 355 -16.90 -40.75 -14.11
CA LEU A 355 -18.21 -40.24 -14.49
C LEU A 355 -19.19 -41.39 -14.72
N PRO A 356 -20.41 -41.36 -14.11
CA PRO A 356 -21.48 -42.25 -14.50
C PRO A 356 -21.80 -42.09 -16.01
N VAL A 357 -22.16 -43.19 -16.68
CA VAL A 357 -22.49 -43.17 -18.12
C VAL A 357 -23.61 -42.14 -18.45
N ALA A 358 -24.58 -41.96 -17.57
CA ALA A 358 -25.62 -40.96 -17.75
C ALA A 358 -25.02 -39.52 -17.77
N THR A 359 -24.00 -39.25 -16.96
CA THR A 359 -23.30 -37.96 -16.95
C THR A 359 -22.40 -37.80 -18.18
N GLN A 360 -21.75 -38.89 -18.65
CA GLN A 360 -20.95 -38.85 -19.89
C GLN A 360 -21.79 -38.44 -21.09
N VAL A 361 -23.03 -38.97 -21.23
CA VAL A 361 -23.96 -38.60 -22.31
C VAL A 361 -24.29 -37.10 -22.24
N ILE A 362 -24.64 -36.57 -21.06
CA ILE A 362 -24.95 -35.16 -20.89
C ILE A 362 -23.76 -34.28 -21.22
N MET A 363 -22.55 -34.69 -20.78
CA MET A 363 -21.34 -33.94 -21.03
C MET A 363 -20.89 -33.96 -22.49
N SER A 364 -21.11 -35.08 -23.21
CA SER A 364 -20.88 -35.16 -24.64
C SER A 364 -21.79 -34.20 -25.40
N GLU A 365 -23.09 -34.19 -25.07
CA GLU A 365 -24.03 -33.25 -25.68
C GLU A 365 -23.71 -31.78 -25.43
N ALA A 366 -23.17 -31.46 -24.22
CA ALA A 366 -22.93 -30.09 -23.78
C ALA A 366 -21.55 -29.55 -24.12
N PHE A 367 -20.51 -30.39 -24.06
CA PHE A 367 -19.10 -30.00 -24.10
C PHE A 367 -18.27 -30.83 -25.09
N GLY A 368 -18.85 -31.82 -25.74
CA GLY A 368 -18.15 -32.73 -26.65
C GLY A 368 -17.55 -31.99 -27.85
N ASP A 369 -16.44 -32.54 -28.39
CA ASP A 369 -15.72 -31.98 -29.53
C ASP A 369 -16.17 -32.54 -30.89
N GLY A 370 -17.19 -33.41 -30.90
CA GLY A 370 -17.74 -34.07 -32.09
C GLY A 370 -16.93 -35.25 -32.61
N VAL A 371 -15.94 -35.71 -31.81
CA VAL A 371 -15.10 -36.89 -32.12
C VAL A 371 -15.55 -38.07 -31.28
N ASP A 372 -16.19 -39.07 -31.95
CA ASP A 372 -16.63 -40.34 -31.37
C ASP A 372 -15.94 -41.46 -32.17
N THR A 373 -14.86 -42.02 -31.64
CA THR A 373 -13.99 -42.96 -32.38
C THR A 373 -14.54 -44.39 -32.41
N ASP A 374 -15.37 -44.79 -31.46
CA ASP A 374 -15.97 -46.11 -31.37
C ASP A 374 -17.47 -46.15 -31.80
N ALA A 375 -18.02 -45.01 -32.17
CA ALA A 375 -19.38 -44.80 -32.62
C ALA A 375 -20.46 -45.23 -31.62
N ASN A 376 -20.24 -45.03 -30.35
CA ASN A 376 -21.17 -45.33 -29.29
C ASN A 376 -22.14 -44.19 -28.98
N GLY A 377 -21.98 -43.04 -29.59
CA GLY A 377 -22.80 -41.85 -29.47
C GLY A 377 -22.36 -40.90 -28.32
N ILE A 378 -21.17 -41.12 -27.77
CA ILE A 378 -20.54 -40.28 -26.74
C ILE A 378 -19.20 -39.81 -27.30
N ASP A 379 -18.93 -38.52 -27.30
CA ASP A 379 -17.67 -37.95 -27.75
C ASP A 379 -16.50 -38.37 -26.82
N ASP A 380 -15.34 -38.65 -27.40
CA ASP A 380 -14.17 -39.12 -26.68
C ASP A 380 -13.69 -38.07 -25.63
N THR A 381 -13.69 -36.81 -26.01
CA THR A 381 -13.28 -35.69 -25.18
C THR A 381 -14.23 -34.50 -25.29
N GLY A 382 -14.12 -33.62 -24.31
CA GLY A 382 -14.85 -32.36 -24.32
C GLY A 382 -13.99 -31.23 -23.83
N THR A 383 -14.45 -30.00 -24.05
CA THR A 383 -13.74 -28.77 -23.65
C THR A 383 -14.69 -27.82 -22.96
N ALA A 384 -14.28 -27.28 -21.80
CA ALA A 384 -15.07 -26.34 -21.03
C ALA A 384 -14.20 -25.29 -20.33
N TYR A 385 -14.87 -24.27 -19.82
CA TYR A 385 -14.33 -23.43 -18.76
C TYR A 385 -14.52 -24.11 -17.41
N VAL A 386 -13.44 -24.41 -16.70
CA VAL A 386 -13.45 -25.14 -15.44
C VAL A 386 -13.21 -24.18 -14.28
N ARG A 387 -14.09 -24.27 -13.27
CA ARG A 387 -13.95 -23.61 -11.97
C ARG A 387 -13.85 -24.68 -10.87
N ARG A 388 -12.77 -24.68 -10.13
CA ARG A 388 -12.54 -25.65 -9.05
C ARG A 388 -11.72 -25.06 -7.94
N ARG A 389 -12.19 -25.20 -6.68
CA ARG A 389 -11.38 -24.90 -5.49
C ARG A 389 -10.59 -26.16 -5.09
N MET A 390 -9.26 -26.05 -5.13
CA MET A 390 -8.33 -27.18 -4.89
C MET A 390 -8.03 -27.33 -3.40
N LEU A 391 -9.04 -27.73 -2.61
CA LEU A 391 -8.90 -27.92 -1.15
C LEU A 391 -7.82 -28.95 -0.82
N GLU A 392 -7.65 -29.94 -1.69
CA GLU A 392 -6.73 -31.08 -1.52
C GLU A 392 -5.26 -30.67 -1.64
N VAL A 393 -4.97 -29.53 -2.26
CA VAL A 393 -3.61 -28.94 -2.36
C VAL A 393 -3.26 -28.15 -1.11
N GLY A 394 -4.26 -27.62 -0.39
CA GLY A 394 -4.07 -26.76 0.78
C GLY A 394 -4.16 -25.25 0.48
N PRO A 395 -4.03 -24.40 1.51
CA PRO A 395 -4.10 -22.95 1.35
C PRO A 395 -2.93 -22.42 0.52
N ARG A 396 -3.15 -21.26 -0.09
CA ARG A 396 -2.07 -20.50 -0.74
C ARG A 396 -1.33 -19.72 0.34
N ILE A 397 -0.05 -19.97 0.47
CA ILE A 397 0.80 -19.30 1.44
C ILE A 397 1.92 -18.59 0.68
N THR A 398 2.05 -17.29 0.89
CA THR A 398 3.23 -16.53 0.48
C THR A 398 4.07 -16.27 1.72
N ASP A 399 5.36 -16.58 1.66
CA ASP A 399 6.33 -16.32 2.72
C ASP A 399 7.38 -15.36 2.16
N ASP A 400 7.20 -14.07 2.49
CA ASP A 400 8.03 -12.97 2.02
C ASP A 400 9.04 -12.57 3.08
N GLN A 401 10.32 -12.65 2.72
CA GLN A 401 11.43 -12.15 3.53
C GLN A 401 12.08 -10.96 2.84
N ILE A 402 12.13 -9.83 3.53
CA ILE A 402 12.71 -8.57 3.05
C ILE A 402 13.86 -8.19 3.97
N ASN A 403 15.04 -7.95 3.38
CA ASN A 403 16.21 -7.43 4.07
C ASN A 403 16.58 -6.08 3.46
N THR A 404 16.57 -5.04 4.28
CA THR A 404 16.90 -3.67 3.86
C THR A 404 18.08 -3.17 4.65
N HIS A 405 19.06 -2.56 3.99
CA HIS A 405 20.13 -1.86 4.64
C HIS A 405 20.48 -0.59 3.88
N GLN A 406 20.86 0.40 4.62
CA GLN A 406 21.39 1.65 4.06
C GLN A 406 22.43 2.22 5.00
N PHE A 407 23.52 2.72 4.44
CA PHE A 407 24.47 3.51 5.19
C PHE A 407 24.67 4.87 4.55
N THR A 408 24.93 5.85 5.39
CA THR A 408 25.24 7.22 4.97
C THR A 408 26.48 7.66 5.72
N ILE A 409 27.39 8.31 5.04
CA ILE A 409 28.55 8.99 5.63
C ILE A 409 28.63 10.39 5.05
N GLY A 410 28.97 11.35 5.89
CA GLY A 410 29.10 12.72 5.45
C GLY A 410 30.06 13.55 6.29
N MET A 411 30.27 14.75 5.83
CA MET A 411 31.01 15.78 6.55
C MET A 411 30.32 17.12 6.34
N ASP A 412 30.06 17.80 7.42
CA ASP A 412 29.51 19.15 7.44
C ASP A 412 30.41 20.10 8.23
N GLY A 413 30.06 21.37 8.14
CA GLY A 413 30.78 22.37 8.92
C GLY A 413 30.80 23.75 8.27
N THR A 414 31.67 24.62 8.80
CA THR A 414 31.78 26.00 8.32
C THR A 414 33.19 26.24 7.74
N LEU A 415 33.20 26.84 6.56
CA LEU A 415 34.40 27.28 5.87
C LEU A 415 34.98 28.57 6.53
N ALA A 416 36.25 28.88 6.24
CA ALA A 416 36.94 30.07 6.79
C ALA A 416 36.26 31.40 6.45
N ASN A 417 35.41 31.45 5.43
CA ASN A 417 34.66 32.64 5.02
C ASN A 417 33.25 32.69 5.63
N GLY A 418 32.90 31.77 6.55
CA GLY A 418 31.61 31.72 7.23
C GLY A 418 30.52 30.92 6.51
N MET A 419 30.78 30.43 5.31
CA MET A 419 29.80 29.58 4.58
C MET A 419 29.74 28.18 5.20
N ALA A 420 28.54 27.65 5.41
CA ALA A 420 28.32 26.27 5.82
C ALA A 420 28.37 25.34 4.59
N PHE A 421 28.83 24.11 4.81
CA PHE A 421 28.81 23.06 3.79
C PHE A 421 28.34 21.73 4.38
N ASP A 422 27.69 20.90 3.55
CA ASP A 422 27.40 19.48 3.82
C ASP A 422 27.78 18.66 2.60
N MET A 423 28.47 17.55 2.79
CA MET A 423 28.78 16.57 1.74
C MET A 423 28.47 15.19 2.25
N PHE A 424 27.77 14.38 1.42
CA PHE A 424 27.41 13.04 1.83
C PHE A 424 27.55 12.01 0.69
N TYR A 425 27.67 10.75 1.11
CA TYR A 425 27.48 9.57 0.28
C TYR A 425 26.53 8.61 1.01
N SER A 426 25.52 8.10 0.30
CA SER A 426 24.58 7.11 0.82
C SER A 426 24.47 5.95 -0.15
N ASP A 427 24.40 4.73 0.39
CA ASP A 427 24.26 3.48 -0.35
C ASP A 427 23.22 2.61 0.36
N GLY A 428 22.10 2.35 -0.31
CA GLY A 428 20.98 1.59 0.21
C GLY A 428 20.67 0.41 -0.68
N TRP A 429 20.39 -0.71 -0.06
CA TRP A 429 20.05 -1.94 -0.75
C TRP A 429 18.92 -2.68 -0.07
N MET A 430 17.87 -3.00 -0.82
CA MET A 430 16.79 -3.89 -0.42
C MET A 430 16.90 -5.19 -1.20
N GLN A 431 16.75 -6.31 -0.49
CA GLN A 431 16.71 -7.66 -1.06
C GLN A 431 15.48 -8.38 -0.53
N GLY A 432 14.61 -8.80 -1.43
CA GLY A 432 13.44 -9.58 -1.11
C GLY A 432 13.51 -10.98 -1.72
N SER A 433 12.93 -11.94 -1.03
CA SER A 433 12.67 -13.28 -1.56
C SER A 433 11.30 -13.75 -1.09
N GLY A 434 10.49 -14.22 -2.03
CA GLY A 434 9.19 -14.79 -1.74
C GLY A 434 9.11 -16.24 -2.17
N THR A 435 8.47 -17.08 -1.37
CA THR A 435 8.04 -18.42 -1.78
C THR A 435 6.54 -18.53 -1.71
N GLN A 436 5.93 -19.17 -2.70
CA GLN A 436 4.50 -19.36 -2.76
C GLN A 436 4.17 -20.84 -2.84
N ASP A 437 3.48 -21.33 -1.83
CA ASP A 437 2.95 -22.69 -1.71
C ASP A 437 1.45 -22.75 -2.05
N GLY A 438 0.90 -23.95 -2.23
CA GLY A 438 -0.52 -24.17 -2.51
C GLY A 438 -0.94 -23.79 -3.94
N ASN A 439 0.00 -23.65 -4.84
CA ASN A 439 -0.25 -23.41 -6.27
C ASN A 439 -0.46 -24.68 -7.05
N VAL A 440 -1.09 -24.57 -8.22
CA VAL A 440 -1.35 -25.67 -9.15
C VAL A 440 -0.71 -25.39 -10.50
N SER A 441 0.05 -26.36 -11.03
CA SER A 441 0.56 -26.34 -12.39
C SER A 441 -0.58 -26.48 -13.39
N ARG A 442 -0.78 -25.45 -14.22
CA ARG A 442 -1.81 -25.46 -15.28
C ARG A 442 -1.62 -26.60 -16.29
N SER A 443 -0.38 -26.90 -16.65
CA SER A 443 -0.05 -27.98 -17.57
C SER A 443 -0.29 -29.36 -16.96
N ALA A 444 0.13 -29.59 -15.71
CA ALA A 444 -0.13 -30.84 -14.99
C ALA A 444 -1.63 -31.06 -14.76
N PHE A 445 -2.36 -29.99 -14.40
CA PHE A 445 -3.81 -30.04 -14.24
C PHE A 445 -4.52 -30.50 -15.53
N LYS A 446 -4.19 -29.92 -16.67
CA LYS A 446 -4.74 -30.32 -17.97
C LYS A 446 -4.38 -31.78 -18.31
N GLN A 447 -3.16 -32.18 -18.05
CA GLN A 447 -2.68 -33.54 -18.32
C GLN A 447 -3.43 -34.57 -17.48
N ALA A 448 -3.71 -34.29 -16.20
CA ALA A 448 -4.37 -35.20 -15.26
C ALA A 448 -5.86 -35.44 -15.58
N LEU A 449 -6.48 -34.61 -16.41
CA LEU A 449 -7.90 -34.74 -16.81
C LEU A 449 -8.10 -35.60 -18.07
N LEU A 450 -7.00 -35.89 -18.81
CA LEU A 450 -7.04 -36.78 -19.95
C LEU A 450 -6.63 -38.19 -19.50
N VAL A 451 -7.62 -39.08 -19.35
CA VAL A 451 -7.46 -40.39 -18.72
C VAL A 451 -7.88 -41.51 -19.65
N THR A 452 -7.21 -42.64 -19.56
CA THR A 452 -7.57 -43.92 -20.24
C THR A 452 -8.25 -44.87 -19.28
N ASP A 453 -7.90 -44.81 -18.00
CA ASP A 453 -8.52 -45.57 -16.92
C ASP A 453 -8.28 -44.88 -15.57
N ALA A 454 -8.81 -45.44 -14.48
CA ALA A 454 -8.71 -44.83 -13.14
C ALA A 454 -7.26 -44.68 -12.60
N ASN A 455 -6.27 -45.30 -13.23
CA ASN A 455 -4.88 -45.28 -12.80
C ASN A 455 -3.92 -44.71 -13.85
N THR A 456 -4.40 -44.43 -15.08
CA THR A 456 -3.54 -44.13 -16.23
C THR A 456 -4.02 -42.85 -16.94
N CYS A 457 -3.16 -41.87 -17.05
CA CYS A 457 -3.39 -40.72 -17.93
C CYS A 457 -3.12 -41.11 -19.40
N THR A 458 -3.78 -40.44 -20.34
CA THR A 458 -3.48 -40.59 -21.78
C THR A 458 -2.03 -40.25 -22.12
N VAL A 459 -1.44 -39.27 -21.42
CA VAL A 459 -0.02 -38.92 -21.47
C VAL A 459 0.59 -39.19 -20.12
N THR A 460 1.51 -40.17 -20.04
CA THR A 460 2.08 -40.66 -18.78
C THR A 460 3.39 -39.96 -18.37
N THR A 461 3.87 -39.00 -19.15
CA THR A 461 5.11 -38.29 -18.85
C THR A 461 5.03 -37.52 -17.54
N GLY A 462 6.17 -37.33 -16.86
CA GLY A 462 6.24 -36.61 -15.58
C GLY A 462 5.58 -37.29 -14.40
N GLY A 463 5.17 -38.57 -14.54
CA GLY A 463 4.53 -39.33 -13.46
C GLY A 463 3.05 -38.96 -13.27
N CYS A 464 2.35 -38.68 -14.35
CA CYS A 464 0.94 -38.23 -14.33
C CYS A 464 0.07 -39.21 -13.53
N VAL A 465 -0.75 -38.63 -12.66
CA VAL A 465 -1.77 -39.31 -11.86
C VAL A 465 -3.14 -38.79 -12.31
N PRO A 466 -4.06 -39.73 -12.75
CA PRO A 466 -5.43 -39.35 -13.11
C PRO A 466 -6.13 -38.62 -11.99
N MET A 467 -6.84 -37.53 -12.35
CA MET A 467 -7.52 -36.72 -11.38
C MET A 467 -9.04 -36.83 -11.54
N ASN A 468 -9.70 -37.28 -10.47
CA ASN A 468 -11.16 -37.22 -10.39
C ASN A 468 -11.62 -35.81 -9.97
N LEU A 469 -11.85 -34.96 -10.95
CA LEU A 469 -12.29 -33.58 -10.74
C LEU A 469 -13.79 -33.49 -10.38
N TRP A 470 -14.56 -34.52 -10.64
CA TRP A 470 -16.03 -34.53 -10.66
C TRP A 470 -16.60 -34.79 -9.26
N GLY A 471 -16.91 -33.69 -8.57
CA GLY A 471 -17.50 -33.70 -7.23
C GLY A 471 -16.49 -33.41 -6.11
N ARG A 472 -17.06 -33.09 -4.95
CA ARG A 472 -16.29 -32.69 -3.76
C ARG A 472 -15.53 -33.90 -3.18
N GLU A 473 -14.31 -33.67 -2.72
CA GLU A 473 -13.46 -34.66 -2.04
C GLU A 473 -13.11 -35.92 -2.88
N ASN A 474 -13.18 -35.78 -4.21
CA ASN A 474 -12.91 -36.88 -5.12
C ASN A 474 -11.45 -36.89 -5.65
N ILE A 475 -10.72 -35.80 -5.51
CA ILE A 475 -9.29 -35.74 -5.91
C ILE A 475 -8.46 -36.49 -4.89
N SER A 476 -7.73 -37.49 -5.35
CA SER A 476 -6.80 -38.23 -4.47
C SER A 476 -5.59 -37.37 -4.09
N GLN A 477 -4.99 -37.63 -2.92
CA GLN A 477 -3.78 -36.91 -2.51
C GLN A 477 -2.66 -37.05 -3.55
N ALA A 478 -2.50 -38.24 -4.16
CA ALA A 478 -1.50 -38.44 -5.22
C ALA A 478 -1.74 -37.54 -6.46
N ALA A 479 -3.01 -37.31 -6.83
CA ALA A 479 -3.34 -36.39 -7.93
C ALA A 479 -3.15 -34.93 -7.52
N ALA A 480 -3.49 -34.57 -6.29
CA ALA A 480 -3.21 -33.26 -5.72
C ALA A 480 -1.69 -32.96 -5.68
N ASP A 481 -0.91 -33.93 -5.21
CA ASP A 481 0.57 -33.82 -5.16
C ASP A 481 1.18 -33.70 -6.58
N PHE A 482 0.62 -34.40 -7.58
CA PHE A 482 1.08 -34.32 -8.97
C PHE A 482 0.89 -32.94 -9.58
N VAL A 483 -0.19 -32.27 -9.27
CA VAL A 483 -0.50 -30.94 -9.82
C VAL A 483 0.03 -29.78 -8.96
N SER A 484 0.38 -30.05 -7.70
CA SER A 484 0.89 -29.02 -6.77
C SER A 484 2.28 -28.58 -7.18
N ILE A 485 2.50 -27.26 -7.15
CA ILE A 485 3.82 -26.66 -7.36
C ILE A 485 4.09 -25.57 -6.32
N LYS A 486 5.35 -25.49 -5.93
CA LYS A 486 5.91 -24.39 -5.16
C LYS A 486 6.71 -23.49 -6.11
N VAL A 487 6.46 -22.20 -6.08
CA VAL A 487 7.20 -21.23 -6.86
C VAL A 487 7.94 -20.27 -5.94
N ALA A 488 8.96 -19.61 -6.48
CA ALA A 488 9.77 -18.64 -5.75
C ALA A 488 10.11 -17.45 -6.63
N SER A 489 10.32 -16.31 -6.00
CA SER A 489 10.84 -15.10 -6.62
C SER A 489 11.93 -14.49 -5.74
N ALA A 490 12.84 -13.76 -6.37
CA ALA A 490 13.79 -12.89 -5.70
C ALA A 490 13.74 -11.52 -6.39
N TYR A 491 13.85 -10.48 -5.60
CA TYR A 491 13.85 -9.11 -6.09
C TYR A 491 14.82 -8.26 -5.29
N ASP A 492 15.38 -7.26 -5.92
CA ASP A 492 16.27 -6.31 -5.28
C ASP A 492 16.06 -4.90 -5.80
N TYR A 493 16.39 -3.95 -4.95
CA TYR A 493 16.47 -2.53 -5.28
C TYR A 493 17.76 -1.95 -4.71
N HIS A 494 18.44 -1.14 -5.50
CA HIS A 494 19.69 -0.50 -5.11
C HIS A 494 19.59 1.01 -5.35
N LEU A 495 19.83 1.80 -4.31
CA LEU A 495 19.85 3.25 -4.34
C LEU A 495 21.23 3.76 -3.91
N LYS A 496 21.91 4.46 -4.80
CA LYS A 496 23.13 5.21 -4.46
C LYS A 496 22.89 6.70 -4.62
N SER A 497 23.26 7.48 -3.64
CA SER A 497 23.22 8.93 -3.75
C SER A 497 24.48 9.57 -3.16
N MET A 498 24.89 10.68 -3.75
CA MET A 498 25.94 11.52 -3.21
C MET A 498 25.61 12.98 -3.53
N GLY A 499 25.98 13.87 -2.63
CA GLY A 499 25.68 15.28 -2.81
C GLY A 499 26.64 16.19 -2.06
N ALA A 500 26.64 17.44 -2.44
CA ALA A 500 27.34 18.52 -1.77
C ALA A 500 26.49 19.80 -1.78
N THR A 501 26.39 20.45 -0.64
CA THR A 501 25.63 21.69 -0.45
C THR A 501 26.55 22.74 0.14
N LEU A 502 26.38 23.98 -0.30
CA LEU A 502 27.03 25.16 0.25
C LEU A 502 25.94 26.18 0.58
N SER A 503 25.97 26.74 1.77
CA SER A 503 25.00 27.74 2.21
C SER A 503 25.67 28.90 2.97
N GLY A 504 25.02 30.02 3.03
CA GLY A 504 25.52 31.17 3.75
C GLY A 504 24.88 32.49 3.36
N ASP A 505 25.48 33.55 3.87
CA ASP A 505 25.09 34.91 3.55
C ASP A 505 25.71 35.33 2.19
N THR A 506 24.88 35.96 1.32
CA THR A 506 25.34 36.46 0.03
C THR A 506 26.14 37.76 0.16
N GLY A 507 26.15 38.38 1.32
CA GLY A 507 26.64 39.74 1.55
C GLY A 507 25.69 40.83 1.08
N MET A 508 24.50 40.52 0.62
CA MET A 508 23.42 41.47 0.31
C MET A 508 22.51 41.62 1.54
N ASN A 509 22.24 42.83 1.93
CA ASN A 509 21.34 43.16 3.03
C ASN A 509 20.13 43.92 2.49
N LEU A 510 18.95 43.37 2.75
CA LEU A 510 17.66 44.00 2.48
C LEU A 510 17.14 44.70 3.75
N PRO A 511 16.11 45.56 3.66
CA PRO A 511 15.55 46.21 4.85
C PRO A 511 15.15 45.26 5.98
N GLY A 512 14.76 44.04 5.68
CA GLY A 512 14.39 43.00 6.67
C GLY A 512 15.53 42.13 7.15
N GLY A 513 16.74 42.23 6.59
CA GLY A 513 17.87 41.39 7.01
C GLY A 513 18.77 40.89 5.88
N ASP A 514 19.63 39.96 6.21
CA ASP A 514 20.60 39.39 5.28
C ASP A 514 19.95 38.38 4.32
N VAL A 515 20.37 38.41 3.05
CA VAL A 515 19.93 37.48 2.01
C VAL A 515 20.77 36.21 2.11
N LEU A 516 20.15 35.11 2.54
CA LEU A 516 20.82 33.82 2.65
C LEU A 516 20.61 33.01 1.35
N PHE A 517 21.57 32.14 1.06
CA PHE A 517 21.49 31.24 -0.08
C PHE A 517 21.90 29.81 0.26
N VAL A 518 21.38 28.89 -0.51
CA VAL A 518 21.86 27.51 -0.63
C VAL A 518 22.14 27.21 -2.10
N ALA A 519 23.22 26.52 -2.39
CA ALA A 519 23.51 25.96 -3.70
C ALA A 519 24.04 24.53 -3.53
N GLY A 520 23.59 23.62 -4.35
CA GLY A 520 23.98 22.25 -4.20
C GLY A 520 23.97 21.45 -5.51
N TRP A 521 24.62 20.28 -5.42
CA TRP A 521 24.69 19.28 -6.44
C TRP A 521 24.39 17.92 -5.83
N GLU A 522 23.65 17.08 -6.57
CA GLU A 522 23.36 15.71 -6.17
C GLU A 522 23.45 14.78 -7.37
N LYS A 523 23.93 13.56 -7.17
CA LYS A 523 23.89 12.48 -8.14
C LYS A 523 23.27 11.25 -7.50
N ARG A 524 22.30 10.64 -8.20
CA ARG A 524 21.59 9.44 -7.77
C ARG A 524 21.59 8.38 -8.86
N SER A 525 21.69 7.10 -8.46
CA SER A 525 21.53 5.94 -9.33
C SER A 525 20.57 4.97 -8.67
N GLU A 526 19.64 4.46 -9.43
CA GLU A 526 18.62 3.51 -8.98
C GLU A 526 18.56 2.34 -9.94
N ASP A 527 18.65 1.12 -9.39
CA ASP A 527 18.59 -0.14 -10.12
C ASP A 527 17.66 -1.11 -9.37
N ALA A 528 16.85 -1.88 -10.12
CA ALA A 528 16.00 -2.91 -9.53
C ALA A 528 15.84 -4.10 -10.47
N ASP A 529 15.79 -5.30 -9.89
CA ASP A 529 15.59 -6.56 -10.60
C ASP A 529 14.50 -7.41 -9.92
N TYR A 530 13.70 -8.12 -10.72
CA TYR A 530 12.77 -9.17 -10.31
C TYR A 530 13.05 -10.46 -11.05
N ARG A 531 13.30 -11.53 -10.33
CA ARG A 531 13.74 -12.84 -10.84
C ARG A 531 12.80 -13.95 -10.33
N PRO A 532 11.71 -14.27 -11.06
CA PRO A 532 10.80 -15.36 -10.72
C PRO A 532 11.33 -16.72 -11.13
N SER A 533 10.81 -17.78 -10.51
CA SER A 533 10.97 -19.16 -10.99
C SER A 533 10.30 -19.40 -12.35
N GLN A 534 10.68 -20.47 -13.04
CA GLN A 534 10.24 -20.73 -14.42
C GLN A 534 8.71 -20.82 -14.56
N ASP A 535 8.01 -21.47 -13.64
CA ASP A 535 6.55 -21.61 -13.72
C ASP A 535 5.84 -20.28 -13.49
N LEU A 536 6.35 -19.44 -12.59
CA LEU A 536 5.85 -18.09 -12.38
C LEU A 536 6.13 -17.20 -13.60
N HIS A 537 7.35 -17.29 -14.16
CA HIS A 537 7.76 -16.55 -15.35
C HIS A 537 6.89 -16.87 -16.59
N THR A 538 6.54 -18.13 -16.78
CA THR A 538 5.77 -18.58 -17.96
C THR A 538 4.27 -18.58 -17.77
N GLY A 539 3.76 -18.27 -16.56
CA GLY A 539 2.35 -18.35 -16.24
C GLY A 539 1.80 -19.78 -16.14
N ASN A 540 2.68 -20.81 -16.00
CA ASN A 540 2.25 -22.21 -15.75
C ASN A 540 1.79 -22.42 -14.31
N ILE A 541 1.10 -21.44 -13.77
CA ILE A 541 0.65 -21.40 -12.37
C ILE A 541 -0.81 -20.98 -12.31
N ALA A 542 -1.60 -21.67 -11.49
CA ALA A 542 -2.88 -21.20 -11.02
C ALA A 542 -2.80 -20.98 -9.52
N GLY A 543 -3.54 -20.00 -9.01
CA GLY A 543 -3.50 -19.57 -7.61
C GLY A 543 -2.94 -18.18 -7.42
N PHE A 544 -1.84 -17.88 -8.11
CA PHE A 544 -1.29 -16.53 -8.32
C PHE A 544 -1.12 -16.25 -9.82
N ASN A 545 -0.89 -15.00 -10.17
CA ASN A 545 -0.72 -14.62 -11.58
C ASN A 545 0.73 -14.89 -12.03
N GLY A 546 0.89 -15.23 -13.30
CA GLY A 546 2.21 -15.28 -13.91
C GLY A 546 2.87 -13.91 -13.87
N SER A 547 4.14 -13.87 -13.53
CA SER A 547 4.92 -12.64 -13.44
C SER A 547 6.28 -12.84 -14.11
N PRO A 548 6.47 -12.28 -15.32
CA PRO A 548 7.75 -12.37 -16.02
C PRO A 548 8.88 -11.64 -15.29
N ALA A 549 10.13 -12.06 -15.56
CA ALA A 549 11.30 -11.36 -15.02
C ALA A 549 11.37 -9.92 -15.56
N SER A 550 11.75 -8.99 -14.71
CA SER A 550 11.91 -7.57 -15.03
C SER A 550 13.16 -7.00 -14.37
N GLY A 551 13.69 -5.92 -14.91
CA GLY A 551 14.79 -5.19 -14.33
C GLY A 551 15.18 -4.00 -15.16
N GLY A 552 15.77 -3.01 -14.52
CA GLY A 552 16.24 -1.79 -15.15
C GLY A 552 16.72 -0.80 -14.12
N GLY A 553 17.12 0.37 -14.58
CA GLY A 553 17.58 1.44 -13.71
C GLY A 553 17.73 2.76 -14.45
N PHE A 554 18.00 3.81 -13.71
CA PHE A 554 18.31 5.13 -14.24
C PHE A 554 19.29 5.88 -13.32
N ASP A 555 19.98 6.81 -13.94
CA ASP A 555 20.82 7.81 -13.24
C ASP A 555 20.14 9.18 -13.29
N VAL A 556 20.32 9.99 -12.26
CA VAL A 556 19.94 11.40 -12.25
C VAL A 556 21.08 12.26 -11.71
N THR A 557 21.30 13.40 -12.33
CA THR A 557 22.25 14.43 -11.87
C THR A 557 21.49 15.74 -11.69
N GLU A 558 21.62 16.34 -10.51
CA GLU A 558 20.82 17.50 -10.11
C GLU A 558 21.70 18.67 -9.69
N LEU A 559 21.28 19.87 -10.08
CA LEU A 559 21.80 21.14 -9.60
C LEU A 559 20.65 21.94 -9.00
N TYR A 560 20.83 22.49 -7.81
CA TYR A 560 19.75 23.24 -7.13
C TYR A 560 20.28 24.46 -6.40
N GLY A 561 19.39 25.41 -6.19
CA GLY A 561 19.66 26.59 -5.38
C GLY A 561 18.39 27.09 -4.73
N GLU A 562 18.56 27.74 -3.57
CA GLU A 562 17.54 28.38 -2.80
C GLU A 562 18.05 29.72 -2.28
N VAL A 563 17.19 30.73 -2.21
CA VAL A 563 17.53 32.04 -1.68
C VAL A 563 16.38 32.56 -0.83
N THR A 564 16.70 33.09 0.37
CA THR A 564 15.72 33.80 1.21
C THR A 564 15.86 35.30 0.99
N LEU A 565 14.71 35.97 0.95
CA LEU A 565 14.57 37.40 0.65
C LEU A 565 13.82 38.11 1.80
N PRO A 566 14.51 38.56 2.86
CA PRO A 566 13.88 39.36 3.92
C PRO A 566 13.68 40.81 3.40
N VAL A 567 12.58 40.99 2.61
CA VAL A 567 12.31 42.23 1.85
C VAL A 567 12.12 43.42 2.76
N THR A 568 11.40 43.23 3.87
CA THR A 568 11.23 44.20 4.95
C THR A 568 11.14 43.46 6.28
N ASP A 569 11.12 44.17 7.41
CA ASP A 569 10.88 43.58 8.75
C ASP A 569 9.57 42.80 8.84
N LYS A 570 8.67 42.91 7.88
CA LYS A 570 7.36 42.26 7.85
C LYS A 570 7.13 41.35 6.64
N LEU A 571 7.90 41.50 5.59
CA LEU A 571 7.73 40.74 4.35
C LEU A 571 8.99 39.93 4.07
N SER A 572 8.85 38.64 4.11
CA SER A 572 9.87 37.66 3.71
C SER A 572 9.40 36.89 2.49
N GLY A 573 10.32 36.29 1.76
CA GLY A 573 10.01 35.35 0.70
C GLY A 573 11.18 34.41 0.46
N SER A 574 10.97 33.35 -0.29
CA SER A 574 12.04 32.50 -0.80
C SER A 574 11.80 32.09 -2.25
N LEU A 575 12.88 31.75 -2.92
CA LEU A 575 12.90 31.20 -4.27
C LEU A 575 13.78 29.96 -4.27
N ALA A 576 13.29 28.86 -4.78
CA ALA A 576 14.08 27.67 -5.01
C ALA A 576 13.94 27.19 -6.46
N TYR A 577 15.02 26.68 -7.02
CA TYR A 577 15.07 26.08 -8.34
C TYR A 577 15.95 24.84 -8.32
N ARG A 578 15.49 23.77 -9.01
CA ARG A 578 16.29 22.56 -9.24
C ARG A 578 16.16 22.14 -10.70
N GLU A 579 17.27 21.84 -11.31
CA GLU A 579 17.39 21.18 -12.61
C GLU A 579 17.83 19.75 -12.40
N SER A 580 17.04 18.78 -12.89
CA SER A 580 17.30 17.35 -12.74
C SER A 580 17.44 16.72 -14.13
N ASP A 581 18.60 16.12 -14.44
CA ASP A 581 18.89 15.43 -15.69
C ASP A 581 18.87 13.93 -15.50
N TYR A 582 17.81 13.30 -16.03
CA TYR A 582 17.55 11.86 -15.94
C TYR A 582 18.00 11.14 -17.19
N SER A 583 18.65 9.99 -17.02
CA SER A 583 19.04 9.13 -18.13
C SER A 583 17.84 8.51 -18.89
N SER A 584 16.65 8.47 -18.30
CA SER A 584 15.44 7.88 -18.87
C SER A 584 14.65 8.84 -19.76
N PHE A 585 14.45 10.11 -19.36
CA PHE A 585 13.61 11.07 -20.11
C PHE A 585 14.28 12.45 -20.32
N GLY A 586 15.52 12.67 -19.82
CA GLY A 586 16.26 13.92 -19.97
C GLY A 586 16.02 14.94 -18.85
N SER A 587 16.25 16.22 -19.14
CA SER A 587 16.25 17.29 -18.12
C SER A 587 14.86 17.83 -17.83
N LYS A 588 14.59 18.10 -16.54
CA LYS A 588 13.37 18.73 -16.06
C LYS A 588 13.69 19.72 -14.92
N GLY A 589 13.15 20.92 -15.01
CA GLY A 589 13.28 21.97 -13.99
C GLY A 589 12.09 21.96 -13.04
N THR A 590 12.33 22.12 -11.74
CA THR A 590 11.31 22.34 -10.71
C THR A 590 11.61 23.62 -9.95
N TYR A 591 10.56 24.30 -9.44
CA TYR A 591 10.76 25.58 -8.74
C TYR A 591 9.70 25.83 -7.67
N ARG A 592 10.06 26.65 -6.68
CA ARG A 592 9.19 27.11 -5.62
C ARG A 592 9.35 28.61 -5.43
N VAL A 593 8.25 29.28 -5.20
CA VAL A 593 8.19 30.68 -4.80
C VAL A 593 7.28 30.77 -3.59
N ASP A 594 7.77 31.33 -2.49
CA ASP A 594 6.93 31.56 -1.33
C ASP A 594 7.08 32.99 -0.77
N ALA A 595 6.09 33.41 0.01
CA ALA A 595 6.09 34.69 0.70
C ALA A 595 5.36 34.57 2.04
N GLY A 596 5.93 35.24 3.04
CA GLY A 596 5.34 35.42 4.36
C GLY A 596 5.17 36.93 4.68
N TYR A 597 4.04 37.32 5.23
CA TYR A 597 3.77 38.67 5.66
C TYR A 597 3.29 38.74 7.11
N GLU A 598 4.09 39.33 7.98
CA GLU A 598 3.74 39.59 9.37
C GLU A 598 2.86 40.79 9.48
N LEU A 599 1.54 40.60 9.63
CA LEU A 599 0.60 41.69 9.83
C LEU A 599 0.89 42.41 11.15
N ASN A 600 1.14 41.63 12.19
CA ASN A 600 1.63 42.04 13.52
C ASN A 600 2.26 40.81 14.20
N ASP A 601 2.75 40.95 15.45
CA ASP A 601 3.43 39.90 16.22
C ASP A 601 2.57 38.63 16.48
N MET A 602 1.25 38.72 16.26
CA MET A 602 0.30 37.60 16.50
C MET A 602 -0.23 36.98 15.19
N VAL A 603 -0.06 37.63 14.04
CA VAL A 603 -0.69 37.19 12.78
C VAL A 603 0.31 37.22 11.64
N LYS A 604 0.62 36.05 11.10
CA LYS A 604 1.43 35.88 9.87
C LYS A 604 0.53 35.33 8.77
N LEU A 605 0.61 35.90 7.58
CA LEU A 605 0.05 35.38 6.34
C LEU A 605 1.17 34.69 5.57
N ARG A 606 0.89 33.55 4.96
CA ARG A 606 1.86 32.83 4.11
C ARG A 606 1.23 32.30 2.83
N THR A 607 2.02 32.20 1.80
CA THR A 607 1.61 31.61 0.52
C THR A 607 2.79 30.97 -0.16
N SER A 608 2.55 29.87 -0.87
CA SER A 608 3.58 29.19 -1.66
C SER A 608 2.99 28.72 -2.98
N TYR A 609 3.79 28.79 -4.04
CA TYR A 609 3.56 28.13 -5.30
C TYR A 609 4.72 27.19 -5.61
N ASN A 610 4.42 25.95 -5.92
CA ASN A 610 5.39 24.92 -6.23
C ASN A 610 5.05 24.26 -7.57
N PHE A 611 6.02 24.14 -8.45
CA PHE A 611 6.01 23.27 -9.59
C PHE A 611 6.88 22.04 -9.26
N ALA A 612 6.26 20.88 -9.15
CA ALA A 612 6.86 19.64 -8.75
C ALA A 612 6.78 18.58 -9.87
N VAL A 613 7.59 17.54 -9.80
CA VAL A 613 7.55 16.44 -10.77
C VAL A 613 7.68 15.09 -10.05
N ARG A 614 7.08 14.04 -10.65
CA ARG A 614 7.36 12.65 -10.30
C ARG A 614 7.98 11.94 -11.49
N ALA A 615 9.15 11.34 -11.28
CA ALA A 615 9.80 10.52 -12.29
C ALA A 615 9.05 9.17 -12.46
N PRO A 616 9.00 8.61 -13.69
CA PRO A 616 8.53 7.23 -13.87
C PRO A 616 9.40 6.27 -13.08
N SER A 617 8.76 5.36 -12.34
CA SER A 617 9.45 4.32 -11.58
C SER A 617 10.09 3.27 -12.50
N ILE A 618 11.00 2.45 -11.95
CA ILE A 618 11.62 1.34 -12.70
C ILE A 618 10.54 0.36 -13.18
N ALA A 619 9.53 0.05 -12.36
CA ALA A 619 8.40 -0.76 -12.80
C ALA A 619 7.60 -0.09 -13.91
N GLY A 620 7.35 1.22 -13.81
CA GLY A 620 6.64 1.99 -14.82
C GLY A 620 7.36 1.97 -16.17
N LEU A 621 8.70 1.99 -16.19
CA LEU A 621 9.50 1.98 -17.41
C LEU A 621 9.71 0.57 -17.98
N TYR A 622 10.00 -0.44 -17.13
CA TYR A 622 10.62 -1.69 -17.56
C TYR A 622 9.85 -2.96 -17.16
N ALA A 623 8.73 -2.87 -16.41
CA ALA A 623 7.94 -4.06 -16.11
C ALA A 623 7.41 -4.68 -17.42
N PRO A 624 7.67 -5.97 -17.69
CA PRO A 624 7.07 -6.63 -18.84
C PRO A 624 5.55 -6.75 -18.67
N ALA A 625 4.83 -6.88 -19.79
CA ALA A 625 3.40 -7.09 -19.74
C ALA A 625 3.07 -8.41 -19.02
N GLY A 626 2.48 -8.30 -17.85
CA GLY A 626 1.98 -9.40 -17.01
C GLY A 626 0.47 -9.59 -17.18
N GLU A 627 -0.03 -10.77 -16.82
CA GLU A 627 -1.46 -11.08 -16.86
C GLU A 627 -2.17 -10.55 -15.60
N ASN A 628 -3.34 -9.96 -15.82
CA ASN A 628 -4.32 -9.63 -14.79
C ASN A 628 -5.72 -9.97 -15.31
N PHE A 629 -6.71 -10.11 -14.41
CA PHE A 629 -8.07 -10.50 -14.76
C PHE A 629 -9.10 -9.55 -14.13
N PRO A 630 -9.10 -8.26 -14.53
CA PRO A 630 -10.09 -7.29 -14.04
C PRO A 630 -11.50 -7.66 -14.43
N SER A 631 -12.47 -7.23 -13.62
CA SER A 631 -13.89 -7.34 -13.92
C SER A 631 -14.25 -6.47 -15.12
N ALA A 632 -15.00 -7.02 -16.06
CA ALA A 632 -15.50 -6.30 -17.21
C ALA A 632 -16.68 -7.05 -17.86
N ASN A 633 -17.53 -6.30 -18.58
CA ASN A 633 -18.52 -6.85 -19.50
C ASN A 633 -18.13 -6.51 -20.93
N ASP A 634 -18.14 -7.49 -21.83
CA ASP A 634 -17.95 -7.21 -23.25
C ASP A 634 -19.21 -6.56 -23.84
N PRO A 635 -19.17 -5.29 -24.29
CA PRO A 635 -20.33 -4.64 -24.89
C PRO A 635 -20.90 -5.36 -26.12
N CYS A 636 -20.10 -6.19 -26.77
CA CYS A 636 -20.53 -6.99 -27.92
C CYS A 636 -21.25 -8.29 -27.54
N SER A 637 -21.22 -8.67 -26.27
CA SER A 637 -21.78 -9.92 -25.74
C SER A 637 -23.29 -9.80 -25.35
N SER A 638 -23.86 -10.89 -24.87
CA SER A 638 -25.23 -10.86 -24.33
C SER A 638 -25.38 -10.00 -23.08
N LYS A 639 -24.24 -9.70 -22.40
CA LYS A 639 -24.14 -8.87 -21.21
C LYS A 639 -23.94 -7.38 -21.51
N GLY A 640 -23.75 -7.02 -22.76
CA GLY A 640 -23.65 -5.62 -23.18
C GLY A 640 -24.92 -4.82 -22.80
N THR A 641 -24.72 -3.72 -22.09
CA THR A 641 -25.81 -2.86 -21.57
C THR A 641 -26.50 -2.05 -22.67
N VAL A 642 -25.78 -1.76 -23.77
CA VAL A 642 -26.27 -0.96 -24.91
C VAL A 642 -26.18 -1.78 -26.21
N GLN A 643 -27.28 -2.42 -26.59
CA GLN A 643 -27.37 -3.28 -27.79
C GLN A 643 -28.02 -2.54 -28.96
N THR A 644 -27.27 -1.66 -29.62
CA THR A 644 -27.72 -0.84 -30.75
C THR A 644 -27.04 -1.26 -32.05
N SER A 645 -27.59 -0.82 -33.18
CA SER A 645 -26.96 -1.03 -34.50
C SER A 645 -25.61 -0.33 -34.63
N ALA A 646 -25.39 0.77 -33.91
CA ALA A 646 -24.10 1.48 -33.87
C ALA A 646 -23.04 0.63 -33.17
N VAL A 647 -23.34 0.12 -31.96
CA VAL A 647 -22.46 -0.79 -31.22
C VAL A 647 -22.21 -2.06 -32.03
N SER A 648 -23.25 -2.68 -32.64
CA SER A 648 -23.10 -3.84 -33.50
C SER A 648 -22.10 -3.61 -34.65
N ALA A 649 -22.19 -2.44 -35.30
CA ALA A 649 -21.26 -2.11 -36.40
C ALA A 649 -19.80 -2.03 -35.92
N ILE A 650 -19.55 -1.47 -34.71
CA ILE A 650 -18.21 -1.43 -34.13
C ILE A 650 -17.75 -2.83 -33.74
N CYS A 651 -18.63 -3.67 -33.14
CA CYS A 651 -18.30 -5.06 -32.79
C CYS A 651 -17.83 -5.86 -34.02
N VAL A 652 -18.55 -5.76 -35.15
CA VAL A 652 -18.14 -6.44 -36.38
C VAL A 652 -16.83 -5.87 -36.93
N ALA A 653 -16.63 -4.56 -36.86
CA ALA A 653 -15.40 -3.90 -37.30
C ALA A 653 -14.18 -4.22 -36.42
N THR A 654 -14.39 -4.62 -35.17
CA THR A 654 -13.34 -5.03 -34.20
C THR A 654 -13.17 -6.55 -34.12
N GLY A 655 -13.78 -7.34 -35.03
CA GLY A 655 -13.49 -8.76 -35.18
C GLY A 655 -14.55 -9.72 -34.62
N VAL A 656 -15.71 -9.25 -34.18
CA VAL A 656 -16.82 -10.14 -33.79
C VAL A 656 -17.57 -10.62 -35.03
N PRO A 657 -17.72 -11.94 -35.24
CA PRO A 657 -18.59 -12.45 -36.32
C PRO A 657 -20.01 -11.88 -36.21
N ALA A 658 -20.59 -11.47 -37.34
CA ALA A 658 -21.86 -10.76 -37.36
C ALA A 658 -23.05 -11.56 -36.74
N ASP A 659 -23.00 -12.88 -36.79
CA ASP A 659 -23.93 -13.81 -36.18
C ASP A 659 -23.70 -14.06 -34.68
N GLN A 660 -22.56 -13.61 -34.14
CA GLN A 660 -22.20 -13.73 -32.74
C GLN A 660 -22.42 -12.43 -31.95
N VAL A 661 -22.69 -11.31 -32.62
CA VAL A 661 -22.93 -10.03 -31.93
C VAL A 661 -24.14 -10.14 -31.00
N PHE A 662 -23.97 -9.74 -29.74
CA PHE A 662 -24.96 -9.82 -28.65
C PHE A 662 -25.35 -11.25 -28.28
N SER A 663 -24.52 -12.23 -28.61
CA SER A 663 -24.75 -13.62 -28.23
C SER A 663 -24.02 -13.98 -26.92
N GLN A 664 -24.51 -15.06 -26.27
CA GLN A 664 -23.87 -15.63 -25.10
C GLN A 664 -22.55 -16.33 -25.45
N ALA A 665 -22.30 -16.64 -26.71
CA ALA A 665 -21.08 -17.34 -27.13
C ALA A 665 -19.79 -16.55 -26.86
N ILE A 666 -19.90 -15.22 -26.78
CA ILE A 666 -18.80 -14.32 -26.53
C ILE A 666 -18.86 -13.63 -25.15
N ASP A 667 -19.76 -14.11 -24.27
CA ASP A 667 -19.78 -13.61 -22.88
C ASP A 667 -18.46 -13.90 -22.18
N LEU A 668 -17.97 -12.91 -21.44
CA LEU A 668 -16.78 -13.07 -20.60
C LEU A 668 -17.05 -14.04 -19.45
N ALA A 669 -16.15 -14.98 -19.29
CA ALA A 669 -16.21 -15.93 -18.20
C ALA A 669 -16.00 -15.23 -16.84
N ALA A 670 -16.91 -15.45 -15.89
CA ALA A 670 -16.89 -14.81 -14.57
C ALA A 670 -16.90 -13.27 -14.63
N GLN A 671 -17.33 -12.66 -15.72
CA GLN A 671 -17.25 -11.21 -15.92
C GLN A 671 -15.82 -10.66 -15.74
N GLN A 672 -14.82 -11.45 -16.10
CA GLN A 672 -13.42 -11.06 -16.07
C GLN A 672 -12.81 -11.16 -17.46
N VAL A 673 -11.98 -10.19 -17.79
CA VAL A 673 -11.21 -10.19 -19.04
C VAL A 673 -9.73 -10.34 -18.74
N ARG A 674 -9.02 -11.09 -19.59
CA ARG A 674 -7.56 -11.13 -19.51
C ARG A 674 -7.01 -9.78 -19.96
N ALA A 675 -6.36 -9.06 -19.05
CA ALA A 675 -5.62 -7.84 -19.35
C ALA A 675 -4.11 -8.10 -19.33
N LEU A 676 -3.37 -7.38 -20.14
CA LEU A 676 -1.91 -7.33 -20.10
C LEU A 676 -1.51 -5.95 -19.57
N GLN A 677 -1.00 -5.91 -18.35
CA GLN A 677 -0.50 -4.70 -17.70
C GLN A 677 1.02 -4.72 -17.66
N GLY A 678 1.66 -3.60 -17.93
CA GLY A 678 3.12 -3.51 -17.95
C GLY A 678 3.63 -2.09 -18.07
N GLY A 679 4.94 -1.95 -18.00
CA GLY A 679 5.64 -0.68 -18.15
C GLY A 679 5.69 -0.18 -19.58
N ASN A 680 6.16 1.06 -19.72
CA ASN A 680 6.36 1.72 -20.99
C ASN A 680 7.66 2.56 -20.92
N PRO A 681 8.68 2.22 -21.70
CA PRO A 681 9.96 2.93 -21.64
C PRO A 681 9.91 4.36 -22.21
N ASN A 682 8.78 4.78 -22.78
CA ASN A 682 8.57 6.12 -23.32
C ASN A 682 7.76 7.03 -22.36
N LEU A 683 7.64 6.67 -21.10
CA LEU A 683 6.96 7.50 -20.11
C LEU A 683 7.73 8.81 -19.88
N GLU A 684 6.97 9.89 -19.81
CA GLU A 684 7.40 11.21 -19.36
C GLU A 684 7.12 11.38 -17.84
N PRO A 685 7.77 12.35 -17.18
CA PRO A 685 7.42 12.63 -15.77
C PRO A 685 6.00 13.19 -15.64
N GLU A 686 5.37 12.94 -14.49
CA GLU A 686 4.18 13.66 -14.06
C GLU A 686 4.58 15.06 -13.64
N GLU A 687 3.70 16.03 -13.85
CA GLU A 687 3.89 17.44 -13.52
C GLU A 687 2.80 17.90 -12.57
N ALA A 688 3.18 18.61 -11.52
CA ALA A 688 2.24 19.06 -10.50
C ALA A 688 2.42 20.54 -10.18
N ASP A 689 1.33 21.25 -10.20
CA ASP A 689 1.19 22.62 -9.71
C ASP A 689 0.53 22.60 -8.33
N THR A 690 1.19 23.19 -7.32
CA THR A 690 0.66 23.27 -5.96
C THR A 690 0.63 24.74 -5.51
N MET A 691 -0.55 25.19 -5.07
CA MET A 691 -0.75 26.48 -4.41
C MET A 691 -1.13 26.28 -2.95
N THR A 692 -0.53 27.05 -2.04
CA THR A 692 -0.95 27.10 -0.64
C THR A 692 -1.14 28.54 -0.16
N TYR A 693 -2.13 28.71 0.72
CA TYR A 693 -2.43 30.01 1.36
C TYR A 693 -2.71 29.75 2.83
N GLY A 694 -1.96 30.38 3.72
CA GLY A 694 -2.06 30.13 5.15
C GLY A 694 -2.12 31.36 6.01
N VAL A 695 -2.68 31.16 7.20
CA VAL A 695 -2.69 32.11 8.31
C VAL A 695 -2.14 31.41 9.54
N VAL A 696 -1.08 31.96 10.12
CA VAL A 696 -0.55 31.53 11.41
C VAL A 696 -0.93 32.56 12.47
N LEU A 697 -1.54 32.08 13.54
CA LEU A 697 -1.94 32.86 14.72
C LEU A 697 -1.10 32.41 15.90
N THR A 698 -0.26 33.29 16.44
CA THR A 698 0.60 32.99 17.58
C THR A 698 0.22 33.86 18.77
N GLU A 699 0.10 33.28 19.98
CA GLU A 699 -0.16 34.01 21.22
C GLU A 699 -1.44 34.88 21.21
N VAL A 700 -2.42 34.59 20.34
CA VAL A 700 -3.75 35.22 20.39
C VAL A 700 -4.43 34.98 21.74
N LEU A 701 -4.24 33.79 22.28
CA LEU A 701 -4.38 33.46 23.70
C LEU A 701 -3.00 32.99 24.18
N PRO A 702 -2.58 33.33 25.41
CA PRO A 702 -1.28 32.89 25.91
C PRO A 702 -1.11 31.35 25.78
N GLY A 703 -0.04 30.91 25.11
CA GLY A 703 0.26 29.51 24.87
C GLY A 703 -0.49 28.87 23.68
N LEU A 704 -1.27 29.65 22.89
CA LEU A 704 -2.00 29.15 21.71
C LEU A 704 -1.29 29.55 20.43
N THR A 705 -0.95 28.54 19.62
CA THR A 705 -0.57 28.72 18.22
C THR A 705 -1.54 27.96 17.33
N VAL A 706 -2.01 28.59 16.25
CA VAL A 706 -2.92 27.98 15.26
C VAL A 706 -2.42 28.27 13.87
N SER A 707 -2.39 27.28 13.01
CA SER A 707 -2.19 27.42 11.57
C SER A 707 -3.40 26.89 10.82
N VAL A 708 -3.85 27.64 9.82
CA VAL A 708 -4.90 27.25 8.88
C VAL A 708 -4.37 27.48 7.47
N ASP A 709 -4.22 26.43 6.70
CA ASP A 709 -3.59 26.42 5.38
C ASP A 709 -4.51 25.77 4.35
N ALA A 710 -4.99 26.56 3.40
CA ALA A 710 -5.68 26.04 2.22
C ALA A 710 -4.65 25.60 1.17
N TYR A 711 -4.94 24.51 0.49
CA TYR A 711 -4.11 23.95 -0.57
C TYR A 711 -4.92 23.61 -1.81
N ASP A 712 -4.24 23.64 -2.95
CA ASP A 712 -4.77 23.25 -4.26
C ASP A 712 -3.63 22.60 -5.04
N ILE A 713 -3.82 21.33 -5.45
CA ILE A 713 -2.84 20.50 -6.14
C ILE A 713 -3.46 19.97 -7.42
N GLU A 714 -2.87 20.33 -8.55
CA GLU A 714 -3.23 19.78 -9.86
C GLU A 714 -2.06 18.98 -10.42
N ILE A 715 -2.30 17.73 -10.84
CA ILE A 715 -1.27 16.86 -11.43
C ILE A 715 -1.69 16.51 -12.84
N GLU A 716 -0.87 16.89 -13.80
CA GLU A 716 -1.01 16.51 -15.19
C GLU A 716 -0.08 15.38 -15.60
N ASN A 717 -0.35 14.75 -16.74
CA ASN A 717 0.47 13.65 -17.28
C ASN A 717 0.63 12.48 -16.30
N VAL A 718 -0.40 12.23 -15.47
CA VAL A 718 -0.40 11.16 -14.49
C VAL A 718 -0.17 9.82 -15.18
N ILE A 719 0.78 9.04 -14.65
CA ILE A 719 1.11 7.70 -15.15
C ILE A 719 0.07 6.72 -14.60
N ALA A 720 -0.79 6.23 -15.50
CA ALA A 720 -1.86 5.29 -15.20
C ALA A 720 -1.91 4.19 -16.27
N SER A 721 -2.66 3.12 -16.02
CA SER A 721 -2.99 2.13 -17.05
C SER A 721 -3.78 2.79 -18.17
N PHE A 722 -3.55 2.39 -19.41
CA PHE A 722 -4.26 2.93 -20.55
C PHE A 722 -5.78 2.87 -20.34
N GLY A 723 -6.46 4.01 -20.45
CA GLY A 723 -7.89 4.14 -20.25
C GLY A 723 -8.38 3.85 -18.82
N GLY A 724 -7.49 3.83 -17.83
CA GLY A 724 -7.82 3.59 -16.42
C GLY A 724 -8.17 2.13 -16.11
N SER A 725 -9.14 1.54 -16.79
CA SER A 725 -9.60 0.17 -16.56
C SER A 725 -10.01 -0.55 -17.85
N ALA A 726 -10.07 -1.89 -17.80
CA ALA A 726 -10.54 -2.69 -18.92
C ALA A 726 -12.00 -2.39 -19.26
N SER A 727 -12.84 -2.16 -18.27
CA SER A 727 -14.25 -1.78 -18.48
C SER A 727 -14.36 -0.45 -19.20
N ASN A 728 -13.59 0.55 -18.79
CA ASN A 728 -13.59 1.86 -19.43
C ASN A 728 -13.09 1.79 -20.88
N VAL A 729 -12.00 1.05 -21.12
CA VAL A 729 -11.50 0.80 -22.49
C VAL A 729 -12.59 0.19 -23.39
N LEU A 730 -13.30 -0.82 -22.89
CA LEU A 730 -14.40 -1.45 -23.63
C LEU A 730 -15.56 -0.48 -23.86
N ASN A 731 -16.02 0.20 -22.82
CA ASN A 731 -17.14 1.12 -22.89
C ASN A 731 -16.85 2.28 -23.85
N THR A 732 -15.68 2.85 -23.80
CA THR A 732 -15.26 3.94 -24.68
C THR A 732 -15.09 3.47 -26.13
N CYS A 733 -14.44 2.32 -26.37
CA CYS A 733 -14.30 1.75 -27.70
C CYS A 733 -15.65 1.58 -28.40
N TYR A 734 -16.66 1.05 -27.70
CA TYR A 734 -17.97 0.75 -28.25
C TYR A 734 -18.99 1.91 -28.12
N GLY A 735 -18.57 3.08 -27.61
CA GLY A 735 -19.42 4.27 -27.51
C GLY A 735 -20.52 4.15 -26.47
N ILE A 736 -20.28 3.41 -25.40
CA ILE A 736 -21.12 3.36 -24.21
C ILE A 736 -20.88 4.61 -23.36
N THR A 737 -19.59 4.94 -23.19
CA THR A 737 -19.11 6.14 -22.48
C THR A 737 -18.15 6.92 -23.38
N GLY A 738 -18.01 8.22 -23.14
CA GLY A 738 -17.06 9.08 -23.83
C GLY A 738 -17.30 9.31 -25.31
N ASN A 739 -16.39 10.05 -25.96
CA ASN A 739 -16.50 10.50 -27.36
C ASN A 739 -15.51 9.83 -28.32
N ASN A 740 -14.69 8.90 -27.85
CA ASN A 740 -13.57 8.28 -28.61
C ASN A 740 -13.94 6.88 -29.15
N SER A 741 -15.17 6.69 -29.62
CA SER A 741 -15.64 5.39 -30.09
C SER A 741 -15.29 5.10 -31.56
N GLY A 742 -15.29 3.82 -31.92
CA GLY A 742 -15.13 3.31 -33.27
C GLY A 742 -13.87 2.49 -33.47
N ALA A 743 -13.88 1.61 -34.46
CA ALA A 743 -12.81 0.62 -34.69
C ALA A 743 -11.40 1.22 -34.90
N SER A 744 -11.30 2.47 -35.33
CA SER A 744 -10.02 3.20 -35.43
C SER A 744 -9.60 3.94 -34.14
N SER A 745 -10.44 3.94 -33.10
CA SER A 745 -10.13 4.55 -31.81
C SER A 745 -8.93 3.86 -31.17
N PRO A 746 -8.04 4.58 -30.47
CA PRO A 746 -6.97 3.97 -29.68
C PRO A 746 -7.51 2.94 -28.67
N PHE A 747 -8.68 3.16 -28.11
CA PHE A 747 -9.33 2.23 -27.17
C PHE A 747 -9.72 0.89 -27.83
N CYS A 748 -10.11 0.91 -29.11
CA CYS A 748 -10.41 -0.32 -29.83
C CYS A 748 -9.15 -1.06 -30.28
N GLN A 749 -8.05 -0.36 -30.53
CA GLN A 749 -6.79 -0.95 -31.01
C GLN A 749 -6.09 -1.82 -29.96
N VAL A 750 -6.35 -1.61 -28.67
CA VAL A 750 -5.77 -2.40 -27.56
C VAL A 750 -6.60 -3.64 -27.21
N ILE A 751 -7.77 -3.84 -27.86
CA ILE A 751 -8.63 -5.00 -27.67
C ILE A 751 -8.31 -6.06 -28.71
N ASN A 752 -7.70 -7.15 -28.28
CA ASN A 752 -7.37 -8.28 -29.14
C ASN A 752 -8.48 -9.33 -29.05
N ARG A 753 -9.06 -9.72 -30.21
CA ARG A 753 -10.10 -10.75 -30.31
C ARG A 753 -9.63 -11.97 -31.07
N ARG A 754 -10.14 -13.13 -30.67
CA ARG A 754 -9.98 -14.39 -31.40
C ARG A 754 -10.92 -14.44 -32.59
N ALA A 755 -10.69 -15.40 -33.49
CA ALA A 755 -11.52 -15.57 -34.68
C ALA A 755 -13.01 -15.90 -34.39
N ASP A 756 -13.31 -16.42 -33.20
CA ASP A 756 -14.67 -16.69 -32.72
C ASP A 756 -15.36 -15.46 -32.11
N GLY A 757 -14.68 -14.31 -32.07
CA GLY A 757 -15.18 -13.05 -31.52
C GLY A 757 -14.92 -12.85 -30.03
N THR A 758 -14.45 -13.88 -29.31
CA THR A 758 -14.11 -13.73 -27.89
C THR A 758 -12.88 -12.82 -27.71
N ILE A 759 -12.83 -12.06 -26.62
CA ILE A 759 -11.66 -11.26 -26.28
C ILE A 759 -10.51 -12.20 -25.87
N GLU A 760 -9.36 -12.05 -26.52
CA GLU A 760 -8.11 -12.72 -26.15
C GLU A 760 -7.42 -12.02 -25.00
N ASN A 761 -7.24 -10.71 -25.11
CA ASN A 761 -6.72 -9.82 -24.07
C ASN A 761 -7.02 -8.36 -24.40
N ILE A 762 -6.85 -7.50 -23.41
CA ILE A 762 -6.81 -6.05 -23.53
C ILE A 762 -5.45 -5.57 -23.03
N GLU A 763 -4.76 -4.74 -23.81
CA GLU A 763 -3.45 -4.18 -23.46
C GLU A 763 -3.63 -2.88 -22.66
N LEU A 764 -3.29 -2.91 -21.37
CA LEU A 764 -3.39 -1.80 -20.42
C LEU A 764 -1.99 -1.36 -19.97
N LEU A 765 -1.11 -1.04 -20.93
CA LEU A 765 0.25 -0.56 -20.60
C LEU A 765 0.21 0.84 -20.00
N ALA A 766 1.18 1.16 -19.14
CA ALA A 766 1.31 2.46 -18.50
C ALA A 766 1.46 3.60 -19.54
N GLN A 767 0.75 4.70 -19.32
CA GLN A 767 0.77 5.91 -20.16
C GLN A 767 0.59 7.17 -19.33
N ASN A 768 1.06 8.31 -19.86
CA ASN A 768 0.85 9.66 -19.31
C ASN A 768 -0.43 10.26 -19.88
N ASN A 769 -1.59 9.88 -19.40
CA ASN A 769 -2.88 10.28 -19.99
C ASN A 769 -3.95 10.66 -18.96
N ALA A 770 -3.65 10.53 -17.68
CA ALA A 770 -4.56 10.86 -16.59
C ALA A 770 -4.20 12.19 -15.91
N SER A 771 -5.12 12.71 -15.08
CA SER A 771 -4.90 13.87 -14.22
C SER A 771 -5.51 13.66 -12.84
N TYR A 772 -4.98 14.37 -11.84
CA TYR A 772 -5.51 14.48 -10.49
C TYR A 772 -5.70 15.94 -10.10
N GLU A 773 -6.77 16.24 -9.36
CA GLU A 773 -7.01 17.51 -8.70
C GLU A 773 -7.41 17.23 -7.24
N VAL A 774 -6.66 17.80 -6.29
CA VAL A 774 -6.95 17.65 -4.85
C VAL A 774 -6.82 19.01 -4.17
N SER A 775 -7.88 19.44 -3.47
CA SER A 775 -7.89 20.69 -2.71
C SER A 775 -8.53 20.52 -1.34
N GLY A 776 -8.17 21.45 -0.42
CA GLY A 776 -8.72 21.39 0.93
C GLY A 776 -8.07 22.37 1.90
N ILE A 777 -8.25 22.12 3.19
CA ILE A 777 -7.74 22.98 4.28
C ILE A 777 -7.12 22.09 5.37
N ASP A 778 -5.88 22.36 5.73
CA ASP A 778 -5.20 21.80 6.91
C ASP A 778 -5.32 22.76 8.09
N ILE A 779 -5.60 22.23 9.28
CA ILE A 779 -5.70 22.99 10.53
C ILE A 779 -4.79 22.36 11.55
N LEU A 780 -3.81 23.11 12.04
CA LEU A 780 -2.91 22.69 13.12
C LEU A 780 -3.10 23.64 14.30
N ALA A 781 -3.23 23.13 15.51
CA ALA A 781 -3.24 23.97 16.70
C ALA A 781 -2.53 23.30 17.87
N SER A 782 -1.71 24.06 18.56
CA SER A 782 -1.08 23.67 19.81
C SER A 782 -1.47 24.69 20.90
N TYR A 783 -1.92 24.20 22.04
CA TYR A 783 -2.35 25.04 23.14
C TYR A 783 -1.82 24.53 24.48
N ASP A 784 -0.86 25.25 25.03
CA ASP A 784 -0.37 25.03 26.40
C ASP A 784 -1.19 25.88 27.36
N THR A 785 -1.94 25.24 28.25
CA THR A 785 -2.84 25.91 29.18
C THR A 785 -2.84 25.24 30.55
N SER A 786 -3.54 25.84 31.51
CA SER A 786 -3.74 25.24 32.83
C SER A 786 -5.24 25.01 33.11
N LEU A 787 -5.64 23.77 33.29
CA LEU A 787 -6.98 23.37 33.59
C LEU A 787 -7.05 22.77 35.01
N MET A 788 -7.91 23.32 35.88
CA MET A 788 -8.05 22.85 37.28
C MET A 788 -6.71 22.85 38.05
N GLY A 789 -5.77 23.74 37.70
CA GLY A 789 -4.46 23.84 38.38
C GLY A 789 -3.45 22.77 37.96
N LYS A 790 -3.69 22.16 36.79
CA LYS A 790 -2.79 21.22 36.08
C LYS A 790 -2.41 21.78 34.73
N ASP A 791 -1.18 21.65 34.35
CA ASP A 791 -0.74 22.00 33.02
C ASP A 791 -1.28 20.97 32.01
N VAL A 792 -1.87 21.46 30.96
CA VAL A 792 -2.48 20.65 29.88
C VAL A 792 -1.97 21.14 28.55
N ARG A 793 -1.39 20.24 27.77
CA ARG A 793 -1.06 20.47 26.37
C ARG A 793 -2.13 19.85 25.47
N LEU A 794 -2.68 20.65 24.57
CA LEU A 794 -3.64 20.21 23.57
C LEU A 794 -3.01 20.36 22.20
N ASN A 795 -2.96 19.26 21.42
CA ASN A 795 -2.52 19.27 20.03
C ASN A 795 -3.72 18.85 19.17
N PHE A 796 -4.06 19.67 18.20
CA PHE A 796 -5.14 19.43 17.25
C PHE A 796 -4.59 19.43 15.83
N VAL A 797 -4.92 18.38 15.08
CA VAL A 797 -4.68 18.24 13.65
C VAL A 797 -6.02 17.97 12.99
N GLY A 798 -6.46 18.80 12.07
CA GLY A 798 -7.71 18.64 11.33
C GLY A 798 -7.51 18.84 9.84
N GLY A 799 -8.32 18.17 9.04
CA GLY A 799 -8.32 18.27 7.59
C GLY A 799 -9.72 18.42 7.03
N VAL A 800 -9.91 19.37 6.13
CA VAL A 800 -11.07 19.46 5.23
C VAL A 800 -10.60 19.05 3.85
N LEU A 801 -11.22 18.06 3.26
CA LEU A 801 -11.03 17.66 1.85
C LEU A 801 -12.17 18.23 1.04
N ASP A 802 -11.90 19.14 0.12
CA ASP A 802 -12.92 19.83 -0.70
C ASP A 802 -13.05 19.17 -2.08
N THR A 803 -11.92 18.83 -2.69
CA THR A 803 -11.87 18.18 -4.00
C THR A 803 -10.85 17.02 -3.94
N ASN A 804 -11.23 15.89 -4.52
CA ASN A 804 -10.35 14.77 -4.82
C ASN A 804 -10.88 14.13 -6.11
N THR A 805 -10.32 14.51 -7.25
CA THR A 805 -10.85 14.14 -8.56
C THR A 805 -9.78 13.50 -9.42
N PHE A 806 -10.09 12.34 -9.97
CA PHE A 806 -9.26 11.63 -10.93
C PHE A 806 -9.94 11.59 -12.30
N VAL A 807 -9.16 11.85 -13.35
CA VAL A 807 -9.60 11.71 -14.75
C VAL A 807 -8.66 10.74 -15.45
N ALA A 808 -9.15 9.59 -15.88
CA ALA A 808 -8.33 8.53 -16.46
C ALA A 808 -7.70 8.87 -17.81
N PHE A 809 -8.34 9.72 -18.60
CA PHE A 809 -7.82 10.28 -19.85
C PHE A 809 -8.60 11.54 -20.27
N ALA A 810 -8.02 12.36 -21.11
CA ALA A 810 -8.61 13.60 -21.55
C ALA A 810 -9.99 13.40 -22.22
N GLY A 811 -11.02 13.96 -21.62
CA GLY A 811 -12.42 13.87 -22.08
C GLY A 811 -13.22 12.72 -21.48
N ASP A 812 -12.65 12.00 -20.53
CA ASP A 812 -13.37 11.05 -19.68
C ASP A 812 -14.22 11.73 -18.62
N THR A 813 -15.13 10.99 -18.02
CA THR A 813 -15.92 11.47 -16.87
C THR A 813 -15.00 11.53 -15.65
N PRO A 814 -14.90 12.66 -14.96
CA PRO A 814 -14.16 12.75 -13.71
C PRO A 814 -14.77 11.83 -12.65
N VAL A 815 -13.92 11.14 -11.89
CA VAL A 815 -14.28 10.41 -10.67
C VAL A 815 -13.92 11.32 -9.50
N THR A 816 -14.92 11.73 -8.73
CA THR A 816 -14.73 12.64 -7.58
C THR A 816 -14.91 11.84 -6.29
N CYS A 817 -13.90 11.84 -5.43
CA CYS A 817 -13.83 10.99 -4.25
C CYS A 817 -13.81 11.76 -2.92
N ALA A 818 -13.92 13.09 -2.92
CA ALA A 818 -14.08 13.85 -1.68
C ALA A 818 -15.45 13.56 -1.04
N GLY A 819 -15.45 13.04 0.19
CA GLY A 819 -16.65 12.58 0.88
C GLY A 819 -17.16 11.22 0.41
N GLU A 820 -16.41 10.49 -0.42
CA GLU A 820 -16.83 9.21 -1.01
C GLU A 820 -15.89 8.05 -0.66
N PHE A 821 -16.38 6.83 -0.85
CA PHE A 821 -15.66 5.56 -0.78
C PHE A 821 -16.24 4.59 -1.82
N GLY A 822 -15.54 3.52 -2.16
CA GLY A 822 -16.11 2.50 -3.04
C GLY A 822 -15.12 1.87 -3.99
N THR A 823 -15.62 1.24 -5.06
CA THR A 823 -14.77 0.44 -5.96
C THR A 823 -13.94 1.29 -6.92
N GLU A 824 -14.31 2.55 -7.16
CA GLU A 824 -13.53 3.51 -7.95
C GLU A 824 -12.71 4.44 -7.04
N CYS A 825 -13.29 4.90 -5.92
CA CYS A 825 -12.65 5.80 -4.98
C CYS A 825 -11.68 5.11 -3.99
N GLY A 826 -11.87 3.83 -3.72
CA GLY A 826 -11.03 3.10 -2.77
C GLY A 826 -11.35 3.41 -1.31
N GLU A 827 -10.32 3.67 -0.49
CA GLU A 827 -10.45 4.00 0.92
C GLU A 827 -11.36 5.21 1.17
N PRO A 828 -12.14 5.21 2.27
CA PRO A 828 -12.96 6.34 2.64
C PRO A 828 -12.16 7.64 2.73
N ALA A 829 -12.60 8.66 2.00
CA ALA A 829 -11.98 9.98 1.93
C ALA A 829 -12.95 11.06 2.47
N PRO A 830 -13.19 11.12 3.78
CA PRO A 830 -14.19 12.01 4.36
C PRO A 830 -13.84 13.49 4.15
N GLU A 831 -14.87 14.32 3.95
CA GLU A 831 -14.68 15.78 3.84
C GLU A 831 -14.11 16.42 5.11
N TRP A 832 -14.29 15.76 6.28
CA TRP A 832 -13.76 16.23 7.55
C TRP A 832 -13.20 15.10 8.38
N SER A 833 -11.97 15.26 8.84
CA SER A 833 -11.35 14.38 9.84
C SER A 833 -10.51 15.19 10.81
N HIS A 834 -10.35 14.69 12.06
CA HIS A 834 -9.44 15.33 12.99
C HIS A 834 -8.89 14.37 14.05
N ARG A 835 -7.78 14.77 14.62
CA ARG A 835 -7.12 14.17 15.76
C ARG A 835 -6.83 15.24 16.80
N LEU A 836 -7.38 15.06 18.01
CA LEU A 836 -7.13 15.93 19.16
C LEU A 836 -6.46 15.13 20.27
N THR A 837 -5.27 15.54 20.66
CA THR A 837 -4.52 14.94 21.76
C THR A 837 -4.43 15.88 22.95
N ALA A 838 -4.74 15.39 24.14
CA ALA A 838 -4.61 16.10 25.42
C ALA A 838 -3.61 15.37 26.30
N VAL A 839 -2.56 16.06 26.74
CA VAL A 839 -1.52 15.52 27.64
C VAL A 839 -1.51 16.32 28.95
N THR A 840 -1.49 15.63 30.06
CA THR A 840 -1.42 16.27 31.40
C THR A 840 -0.83 15.33 32.45
N ASP A 841 -0.19 15.92 33.46
CA ASP A 841 0.31 15.15 34.60
C ASP A 841 -0.79 14.96 35.67
N MET A 842 -1.14 13.66 35.89
CA MET A 842 -2.20 13.28 36.81
C MET A 842 -1.82 11.97 37.54
N TRP A 843 -2.24 11.83 38.82
CA TRP A 843 -2.00 10.62 39.61
C TRP A 843 -0.54 10.17 39.75
N GLY A 844 0.41 11.12 39.65
CA GLY A 844 1.85 10.83 39.75
C GLY A 844 2.44 10.22 38.49
N GLY A 845 1.85 10.47 37.35
CA GLY A 845 2.31 10.10 36.03
C GLY A 845 1.70 11.00 34.98
N THR A 846 1.95 10.72 33.72
CA THR A 846 1.44 11.45 32.55
C THR A 846 0.27 10.69 31.94
N VAL A 847 -0.86 11.35 31.72
CA VAL A 847 -2.05 10.85 31.02
C VAL A 847 -2.10 11.51 29.66
N GLN A 848 -2.31 10.73 28.62
CA GLN A 848 -2.69 11.21 27.29
C GLN A 848 -4.07 10.66 26.93
N VAL A 849 -4.89 11.50 26.33
CA VAL A 849 -6.18 11.13 25.72
C VAL A 849 -6.16 11.64 24.30
N THR A 850 -6.43 10.77 23.35
CA THR A 850 -6.55 11.10 21.93
C THR A 850 -7.98 10.87 21.46
N TRP A 851 -8.56 11.85 20.80
CA TRP A 851 -9.82 11.73 20.10
C TRP A 851 -9.55 11.76 18.60
N ARG A 852 -9.90 10.66 17.94
CA ARG A 852 -9.85 10.51 16.48
C ARG A 852 -11.28 10.56 15.95
N HIS A 853 -11.52 11.39 14.96
CA HIS A 853 -12.80 11.52 14.28
C HIS A 853 -12.61 11.27 12.78
N ILE A 854 -13.33 10.30 12.26
CA ILE A 854 -13.44 10.00 10.83
C ILE A 854 -14.84 10.45 10.41
N GLY A 855 -14.93 11.38 9.46
CA GLY A 855 -16.21 11.89 8.95
C GLY A 855 -16.99 10.86 8.16
N GLU A 856 -18.25 11.19 7.90
CA GLU A 856 -19.13 10.36 7.07
C GLU A 856 -18.69 10.36 5.59
N THR A 857 -18.93 9.27 4.87
CA THR A 857 -18.69 9.15 3.42
C THR A 857 -19.84 8.42 2.74
N ASP A 858 -20.15 8.80 1.51
CA ASP A 858 -21.16 8.17 0.66
C ASP A 858 -20.47 7.20 -0.34
N ASP A 859 -21.18 6.18 -0.82
CA ASP A 859 -20.69 5.27 -1.85
C ASP A 859 -20.53 6.00 -3.19
N ASP A 860 -19.51 5.68 -3.96
CA ASP A 860 -19.18 6.27 -5.27
C ASP A 860 -20.16 5.88 -6.40
N GLU A 861 -21.23 5.15 -6.10
CA GLU A 861 -22.27 4.66 -7.02
C GLU A 861 -21.75 3.89 -8.25
N SER A 862 -20.47 3.54 -8.27
CA SER A 862 -19.83 2.88 -9.43
C SER A 862 -20.40 1.51 -9.75
N LEU A 863 -20.97 0.82 -8.76
CA LEU A 863 -21.59 -0.49 -8.94
C LEU A 863 -22.95 -0.43 -9.63
N GLY A 864 -23.68 0.70 -9.55
CA GLY A 864 -24.88 0.96 -10.32
C GLY A 864 -26.13 0.14 -9.93
N TYR A 865 -26.15 -0.41 -8.70
CA TYR A 865 -27.30 -1.09 -8.10
C TYR A 865 -27.45 -0.74 -6.62
N THR A 866 -28.57 -1.09 -5.99
CA THR A 866 -28.85 -0.74 -4.59
C THR A 866 -27.97 -1.56 -3.64
N LEU A 867 -27.14 -0.89 -2.88
CA LEU A 867 -26.27 -1.46 -1.86
C LEU A 867 -26.97 -1.53 -0.51
N ALA A 868 -26.54 -2.43 0.36
CA ALA A 868 -26.99 -2.52 1.73
C ALA A 868 -26.46 -1.35 2.58
N VAL A 869 -25.23 -0.93 2.28
CA VAL A 869 -24.54 0.17 2.98
C VAL A 869 -24.04 1.18 1.95
N PRO A 870 -24.95 2.07 1.49
CA PRO A 870 -24.57 3.12 0.53
C PRO A 870 -23.88 4.33 1.21
N LYS A 871 -23.74 4.32 2.53
CA LYS A 871 -23.15 5.39 3.32
C LYS A 871 -22.49 4.84 4.57
N LEU A 872 -21.31 5.34 4.89
CA LEU A 872 -20.62 5.14 6.15
C LEU A 872 -20.88 6.34 7.05
N ASP A 873 -21.40 6.09 8.25
CA ASP A 873 -21.59 7.12 9.25
C ASP A 873 -20.22 7.55 9.84
N SER A 874 -20.18 8.74 10.42
CA SER A 874 -18.97 9.20 11.10
C SER A 874 -18.64 8.35 12.33
N GLU A 875 -17.34 8.08 12.55
CA GLU A 875 -16.85 7.30 13.68
C GLU A 875 -15.93 8.13 14.58
N ASP A 876 -16.11 7.93 15.89
CA ASP A 876 -15.35 8.60 16.95
C ASP A 876 -14.61 7.57 17.81
N TYR A 877 -13.29 7.58 17.79
CA TYR A 877 -12.44 6.74 18.62
C TYR A 877 -11.79 7.56 19.73
N ILE A 878 -11.76 7.00 20.93
CA ILE A 878 -11.02 7.56 22.06
C ILE A 878 -9.94 6.58 22.47
N ASP A 879 -8.70 7.05 22.44
CA ASP A 879 -7.54 6.32 22.93
C ASP A 879 -7.07 6.95 24.23
N MET A 880 -6.58 6.14 25.17
CA MET A 880 -6.11 6.64 26.45
C MET A 880 -4.87 5.90 26.90
N THR A 881 -3.85 6.67 27.32
CA THR A 881 -2.63 6.10 27.89
C THR A 881 -2.28 6.72 29.23
N TYR A 882 -1.59 5.94 30.06
CA TYR A 882 -1.05 6.38 31.34
C TYR A 882 0.37 5.88 31.52
N ARG A 883 1.32 6.81 31.58
CA ARG A 883 2.74 6.55 31.87
C ARG A 883 3.04 6.91 33.31
N ARG A 884 3.63 5.98 34.07
CA ARG A 884 4.03 6.19 35.47
C ARG A 884 5.50 5.89 35.66
N PRO A 885 6.28 6.78 36.28
CA PRO A 885 7.62 6.49 36.76
C PRO A 885 7.61 5.33 37.78
N VAL A 886 8.60 4.45 37.70
CA VAL A 886 8.78 3.29 38.61
C VAL A 886 10.24 3.26 39.07
N GLY A 887 10.49 3.62 40.33
CA GLY A 887 11.83 3.86 40.82
C GLY A 887 12.46 5.09 40.18
N ASP A 888 13.79 5.14 40.19
CA ASP A 888 14.56 6.28 39.69
C ASP A 888 14.85 6.17 38.17
N ASN A 889 14.79 4.96 37.61
CA ASN A 889 15.28 4.63 36.27
C ASN A 889 14.24 3.95 35.39
N GLY A 890 13.03 3.76 35.86
CA GLY A 890 12.01 3.03 35.10
C GLY A 890 10.75 3.82 34.84
N SER A 891 10.01 3.45 33.83
CA SER A 891 8.62 3.88 33.62
C SER A 891 7.77 2.73 33.09
N PHE A 892 6.51 2.71 33.49
CA PHE A 892 5.49 1.78 33.04
C PHE A 892 4.42 2.56 32.30
N LEU A 893 4.11 2.13 31.09
CA LEU A 893 3.02 2.65 30.27
C LEU A 893 1.95 1.58 30.13
N ILE A 894 0.70 1.96 30.30
CA ILE A 894 -0.48 1.19 29.91
C ILE A 894 -1.36 2.06 29.02
N GLY A 895 -1.87 1.50 27.96
CA GLY A 895 -2.78 2.21 27.05
C GLY A 895 -3.90 1.31 26.55
N PHE A 896 -4.94 1.97 26.07
CA PHE A 896 -6.09 1.39 25.41
C PHE A 896 -6.32 2.18 24.13
N ASP A 897 -6.31 1.51 23.00
CA ASP A 897 -6.82 2.06 21.75
C ASP A 897 -8.27 1.62 21.60
N ASN A 898 -9.10 2.48 21.01
CA ASN A 898 -10.53 2.29 20.91
C ASN A 898 -11.17 1.94 22.28
N LEU A 899 -10.98 2.82 23.28
CA LEU A 899 -11.38 2.59 24.68
C LEU A 899 -12.84 2.18 24.84
N PHE A 900 -13.72 2.68 23.98
CA PHE A 900 -15.16 2.43 24.04
C PHE A 900 -15.61 1.23 23.21
N ASP A 901 -14.68 0.54 22.54
CA ASP A 901 -14.93 -0.67 21.77
C ASP A 901 -15.95 -0.45 20.63
N VAL A 902 -15.72 0.61 19.86
CA VAL A 902 -16.54 0.96 18.71
C VAL A 902 -16.36 -0.11 17.64
N ASP A 903 -17.48 -0.63 17.13
CA ASP A 903 -17.50 -1.66 16.09
C ASP A 903 -17.12 -1.08 14.73
N THR A 904 -16.51 -1.89 13.87
CA THR A 904 -16.23 -1.51 12.47
C THR A 904 -17.50 -1.61 11.61
N PRO A 905 -17.70 -0.75 10.60
CA PRO A 905 -18.79 -0.89 9.66
C PRO A 905 -18.63 -2.16 8.79
N ILE A 906 -19.77 -2.81 8.48
CA ILE A 906 -19.80 -4.04 7.69
C ILE A 906 -20.46 -3.75 6.34
N LEU A 907 -19.72 -3.96 5.24
CA LEU A 907 -20.09 -3.68 3.87
C LEU A 907 -20.27 -4.96 3.05
N GLY A 908 -20.88 -4.79 1.87
CA GLY A 908 -21.01 -5.82 0.85
C GLY A 908 -19.97 -5.69 -0.27
N ASP A 909 -20.43 -5.45 -1.49
CA ASP A 909 -19.58 -5.44 -2.69
C ASP A 909 -18.67 -4.19 -2.79
N ASN A 910 -18.97 -3.13 -2.04
CA ASN A 910 -18.23 -1.87 -1.99
C ASN A 910 -17.18 -1.80 -0.87
N GLN A 911 -16.65 -2.93 -0.45
CA GLN A 911 -15.57 -3.05 0.54
C GLN A 911 -14.19 -3.15 -0.12
N GLU A 912 -13.12 -2.90 0.66
CA GLU A 912 -11.76 -3.27 0.28
C GLU A 912 -11.50 -4.74 0.54
N GLN A 913 -11.53 -5.17 1.80
CA GLN A 913 -11.39 -6.56 2.21
C GLN A 913 -11.99 -6.80 3.61
N SER A 914 -12.21 -8.06 3.97
CA SER A 914 -12.73 -8.44 5.30
C SER A 914 -14.08 -7.80 5.64
N ASN A 915 -14.91 -7.51 4.64
CA ASN A 915 -16.22 -6.86 4.73
C ASN A 915 -16.16 -5.42 5.26
N THR A 916 -15.03 -4.71 5.08
CA THR A 916 -14.83 -3.35 5.59
C THR A 916 -13.65 -2.66 4.87
N TYR A 917 -13.21 -1.51 5.42
CA TYR A 917 -11.96 -0.81 5.10
C TYR A 917 -11.01 -0.91 6.30
N PRO A 918 -10.20 -1.99 6.39
CA PRO A 918 -9.49 -2.32 7.62
C PRO A 918 -8.26 -1.44 7.90
N ALA A 919 -7.79 -0.67 6.92
CA ALA A 919 -6.72 0.32 7.12
C ALA A 919 -7.25 1.64 7.70
N THR A 920 -8.54 1.94 7.48
CA THR A 920 -9.22 3.15 7.94
C THR A 920 -9.89 2.97 9.31
N TYR A 921 -10.57 1.84 9.56
CA TYR A 921 -11.35 1.59 10.78
C TYR A 921 -10.64 0.64 11.76
N ASP A 922 -10.94 0.76 13.07
CA ASP A 922 -10.39 -0.12 14.12
C ASP A 922 -11.08 -1.50 14.11
N VAL A 923 -10.67 -2.36 13.17
CA VAL A 923 -11.29 -3.66 12.86
C VAL A 923 -11.13 -4.74 13.93
N PHE A 924 -10.27 -4.54 14.92
CA PHE A 924 -10.04 -5.53 15.99
C PHE A 924 -10.73 -5.16 17.31
N GLY A 925 -11.48 -4.03 17.34
CA GLY A 925 -12.10 -3.49 18.55
C GLY A 925 -11.05 -2.97 19.53
N ARG A 926 -11.43 -2.89 20.82
CA ARG A 926 -10.55 -2.34 21.84
C ARG A 926 -9.31 -3.19 22.06
N THR A 927 -8.11 -2.57 21.90
CA THR A 927 -6.82 -3.15 22.23
C THR A 927 -6.29 -2.59 23.56
N VAL A 928 -5.47 -3.38 24.24
CA VAL A 928 -4.71 -2.98 25.42
C VAL A 928 -3.23 -3.24 25.17
N PHE A 929 -2.41 -2.28 25.47
CA PHE A 929 -0.96 -2.45 25.42
C PHE A 929 -0.30 -2.03 26.73
N VAL A 930 0.84 -2.66 27.01
CA VAL A 930 1.70 -2.33 28.15
C VAL A 930 3.15 -2.21 27.66
N LYS A 931 3.88 -1.23 28.18
CA LYS A 931 5.30 -1.05 27.85
C LYS A 931 6.07 -0.72 29.13
N TYR A 932 7.22 -1.33 29.29
CA TYR A 932 8.14 -1.02 30.38
C TYR A 932 9.45 -0.47 29.79
N THR A 933 9.87 0.67 30.28
CA THR A 933 11.11 1.35 29.90
C THR A 933 12.04 1.42 31.08
N LEU A 934 13.30 1.06 30.86
CA LEU A 934 14.42 1.28 31.80
C LEU A 934 15.44 2.20 31.15
N GLN A 935 15.92 3.19 31.89
CA GLN A 935 16.95 4.11 31.42
C GLN A 935 18.05 4.28 32.48
N PHE A 936 19.31 4.17 32.07
CA PHE A 936 20.48 4.22 32.94
C PHE A 936 21.50 5.25 32.44
#